data_e9fc3934e897bf9d85535338f6130e00
#
_entry.id   e9fc3934e897bf9d85535338f6130e00
#
_cell.length_a   1.000
_cell.length_b   1.000
_cell.length_c   1.000
_cell.angle_alpha   90.00
_cell.angle_beta   90.00
_cell.angle_gamma   90.00
#
_symmetry.space_group_name_H-M   'P 1'
#
loop_
_entity.id
_entity.type
_entity.pdbx_description
1 polymer ?
#
loop_
_entity_poly.entity_id
_entity_poly.type
_entity_poly.pdbx_seq_one_letter_code
_entity_poly.pdbx_strand_id
1 'polypeptide(L)'
;MITRRLVRLVLAAVIALGVVAVPGQSTVRAATPDLTIVTAARYDVQPAQKRVRVTVDLTLTNRLRDTRTKRYFFDHAFLAVLPGASNYRLSWEGNGQPRVRVARRNSSFTLLRLDFAQQLASGRSARYRLGFDLKDPGGQPTRDLRIGDTLASFPVWAFASDDTAGSTVTVIFPKGYQVAVEAGRIPAPTTAADGRTIFRTGALSKPLDFFAYLVGDRPGAYRDSTVTANVLGRSVSVTVRGWTDDAPWAQRVRRLLATGLPALSERIGLPWPDYDTPLVVTEAVSRSTGGYAGIFDPAAGEVAIAYYADDFVVLHEAAHTWFNGSILADRWSNEAFASYYAELAAADTKIKVTTDRLTAELQKSKVPLNSWGAVGTLEVPQEDYAYAAALVLAREIAKRAGERGLRGVWADAAERISAYQPSSGGEEIVGGPVDWRGLLDLLEERSGQSFDDLWRAWVARPEDLPLLDARIEARKRYDAFVTTVDGWHVPLSIRDAMRAWRFDQGMTLMEGAGSVLALRKRVEDAASDAGLTAPATLREAFEDDDGFDDALAEGGAELQAIEHYTDAIAQRPAETTPLMALGLIGLTPDAQLAAARDAFARGDLRASAEAADHAAASWLDAEPSGQRRAFSVLTIIVALVFVLTLIVVNVRRRRRRWYQATRIES
;
A
#
# COMPACT_ATOMS: atom_id res chain seq x y z
N MET A 1 19.57 2.37 3.24
CA MET A 1 20.23 1.29 3.99
C MET A 1 21.72 1.15 3.71
N ILE A 2 22.19 1.05 2.47
CA ILE A 2 23.59 0.82 2.11
C ILE A 2 24.51 1.99 2.46
N THR A 3 24.09 3.25 2.30
CA THR A 3 24.87 4.42 2.73
C THR A 3 25.25 4.37 4.21
N ARG A 4 24.37 3.83 5.05
CA ARG A 4 24.62 3.70 6.50
C ARG A 4 25.54 2.53 6.86
N ARG A 5 25.61 1.47 6.03
CA ARG A 5 26.62 0.40 6.17
C ARG A 5 28.02 0.89 5.82
N LEU A 6 28.16 1.72 4.79
CA LEU A 6 29.41 2.39 4.44
C LEU A 6 29.93 3.26 5.60
N VAL A 7 29.03 4.06 6.18
CA VAL A 7 29.35 4.90 7.35
C VAL A 7 29.73 4.06 8.57
N ARG A 8 29.05 2.95 8.85
CA ARG A 8 29.37 2.06 9.97
C ARG A 8 30.69 1.32 9.78
N LEU A 9 31.03 0.88 8.57
CA LEU A 9 32.32 0.24 8.28
C LEU A 9 33.49 1.22 8.43
N VAL A 10 33.34 2.45 7.98
CA VAL A 10 34.37 3.48 8.10
C VAL A 10 34.50 3.96 9.57
N LEU A 11 33.37 4.13 10.28
CA LEU A 11 33.40 4.48 11.73
C LEU A 11 34.04 3.37 12.57
N ALA A 12 33.76 2.10 12.29
CA ALA A 12 34.37 0.97 12.98
C ALA A 12 35.89 0.88 12.73
N ALA A 13 36.35 1.30 11.55
CA ALA A 13 37.77 1.33 11.22
C ALA A 13 38.54 2.45 11.94
N VAL A 14 37.89 3.58 12.20
CA VAL A 14 38.46 4.71 12.95
C VAL A 14 38.54 4.40 14.46
N ILE A 15 37.56 3.67 15.00
CA ILE A 15 37.52 3.28 16.42
C ILE A 15 38.54 2.16 16.74
N ALA A 16 38.89 1.31 15.76
CA ALA A 16 39.80 0.19 15.96
C ALA A 16 41.31 0.61 16.13
N LEU A 17 41.63 1.86 15.85
CA LEU A 17 43.02 2.40 16.05
C LEU A 17 43.32 2.94 17.45
N GLY A 18 42.36 2.92 18.33
CA GLY A 18 42.47 3.58 19.61
C GLY A 18 42.06 2.78 20.83
N VAL A 19 42.27 1.48 21.00
CA VAL A 19 42.31 0.88 22.35
C VAL A 19 42.78 -0.58 22.29
N VAL A 20 44.01 -0.83 22.61
CA VAL A 20 44.35 -2.01 23.41
C VAL A 20 44.24 -1.55 24.88
N ALA A 21 43.04 -1.67 25.44
CA ALA A 21 42.86 -1.41 26.85
C ALA A 21 43.24 -2.67 27.63
N VAL A 22 44.32 -2.57 28.34
CA VAL A 22 44.66 -3.42 29.49
C VAL A 22 43.75 -2.98 30.66
N PRO A 23 42.99 -3.87 31.31
CA PRO A 23 42.12 -3.49 32.41
C PRO A 23 42.94 -3.14 33.64
N GLY A 24 42.73 -1.93 34.13
CA GLY A 24 43.16 -1.45 35.44
C GLY A 24 44.35 -0.51 35.43
N GLN A 25 44.08 0.76 35.13
CA GLN A 25 44.85 1.87 35.74
C GLN A 25 44.12 3.21 35.58
N SER A 26 44.17 4.00 36.63
CA SER A 26 43.74 5.37 36.86
C SER A 26 44.01 6.30 35.67
N THR A 27 43.16 7.33 35.54
CA THR A 27 43.25 8.47 34.59
C THR A 27 44.68 9.00 34.44
N VAL A 28 45.42 8.45 33.49
CA VAL A 28 46.70 9.02 33.05
C VAL A 28 46.36 10.17 32.10
N ARG A 29 46.72 11.39 32.47
CA ARG A 29 46.82 12.53 31.55
C ARG A 29 47.66 12.06 30.37
N ALA A 30 47.07 12.05 29.14
CA ALA A 30 47.79 11.66 27.94
C ALA A 30 49.11 12.46 27.88
N ALA A 31 50.24 11.76 27.90
CA ALA A 31 51.54 12.40 27.74
C ALA A 31 51.62 13.03 26.34
N THR A 32 52.15 14.25 26.25
CA THR A 32 52.39 14.87 24.94
C THR A 32 53.32 13.95 24.14
N PRO A 33 52.98 13.57 22.89
CA PRO A 33 53.77 12.65 22.11
C PRO A 33 55.18 13.20 21.86
N ASP A 34 56.15 12.33 21.83
CA ASP A 34 57.56 12.68 21.61
C ASP A 34 57.77 13.40 20.26
N LEU A 35 57.01 13.06 19.26
CA LEU A 35 56.96 13.73 17.95
C LEU A 35 55.52 14.18 17.68
N THR A 36 55.26 15.47 17.63
CA THR A 36 53.97 16.02 17.24
C THR A 36 53.89 16.29 15.75
N ILE A 37 52.78 15.95 15.13
CA ILE A 37 52.49 16.23 13.70
C ILE A 37 51.19 17.03 13.64
N VAL A 38 51.30 18.28 13.16
CA VAL A 38 50.12 19.13 12.85
C VAL A 38 50.06 19.33 11.35
N THR A 39 48.88 19.22 10.76
CA THR A 39 48.74 19.24 9.30
C THR A 39 47.73 20.25 8.80
N ALA A 40 47.95 20.72 7.56
CA ALA A 40 46.93 21.37 6.75
C ALA A 40 46.67 20.51 5.49
N ALA A 41 45.56 19.78 5.52
CA ALA A 41 45.18 18.89 4.43
C ALA A 41 44.31 19.65 3.41
N ARG A 42 44.62 19.50 2.15
CA ARG A 42 43.82 20.03 1.02
C ARG A 42 43.46 18.91 0.07
N TYR A 43 42.17 18.74 -0.15
CA TYR A 43 41.56 17.83 -1.13
C TYR A 43 41.07 18.64 -2.33
N ASP A 44 41.62 18.41 -3.51
CA ASP A 44 41.32 19.14 -4.74
C ASP A 44 40.70 18.16 -5.75
N VAL A 45 39.39 18.26 -5.97
CA VAL A 45 38.65 17.36 -6.86
C VAL A 45 39.00 17.72 -8.30
N GLN A 46 39.55 16.77 -9.05
CA GLN A 46 40.04 16.90 -10.41
C GLN A 46 39.31 15.91 -11.34
N PRO A 47 38.06 16.19 -11.76
CA PRO A 47 37.23 15.24 -12.51
C PRO A 47 37.88 14.80 -13.82
N ALA A 48 38.43 15.73 -14.60
CA ALA A 48 39.07 15.42 -15.88
C ALA A 48 40.25 14.44 -15.74
N GLN A 49 40.87 14.34 -14.55
CA GLN A 49 41.93 13.37 -14.26
C GLN A 49 41.39 12.17 -13.46
N LYS A 50 40.10 12.09 -13.22
CA LYS A 50 39.40 11.05 -12.44
C LYS A 50 40.09 10.79 -11.09
N ARG A 51 40.43 11.86 -10.37
CA ARG A 51 41.11 11.80 -9.06
C ARG A 51 40.73 12.93 -8.14
N VAL A 52 40.96 12.73 -6.84
CA VAL A 52 41.15 13.80 -5.88
C VAL A 52 42.62 13.90 -5.58
N ARG A 53 43.22 15.05 -5.85
CA ARG A 53 44.60 15.34 -5.43
C ARG A 53 44.59 15.79 -3.97
N VAL A 54 45.31 15.06 -3.11
CA VAL A 54 45.46 15.41 -1.70
C VAL A 54 46.85 15.96 -1.50
N THR A 55 46.92 17.12 -0.89
CA THR A 55 48.19 17.78 -0.45
C THR A 55 48.09 17.99 1.05
N VAL A 56 49.09 17.55 1.79
CA VAL A 56 49.17 17.68 3.24
C VAL A 56 50.44 18.43 3.58
N ASP A 57 50.31 19.65 4.05
CA ASP A 57 51.41 20.40 4.65
C ASP A 57 51.59 19.92 6.10
N LEU A 58 52.75 19.38 6.45
CA LEU A 58 53.07 18.80 7.75
C LEU A 58 54.02 19.69 8.49
N THR A 59 53.70 20.00 9.74
CA THR A 59 54.64 20.58 10.71
C THR A 59 54.94 19.53 11.77
N LEU A 60 56.18 19.02 11.76
CA LEU A 60 56.64 18.02 12.70
C LEU A 60 57.50 18.71 13.77
N THR A 61 57.24 18.40 15.03
CA THR A 61 58.03 19.00 16.14
C THR A 61 58.52 17.89 17.07
N ASN A 62 59.85 17.81 17.25
CA ASN A 62 60.44 16.92 18.22
C ASN A 62 60.31 17.53 19.64
N ARG A 63 59.52 16.87 20.50
CA ARG A 63 59.24 17.31 21.87
C ARG A 63 60.23 16.73 22.92
N LEU A 64 61.03 15.75 22.50
CA LEU A 64 62.01 15.17 23.35
C LEU A 64 63.07 16.25 23.72
N ARG A 65 63.60 16.19 24.94
CA ARG A 65 64.66 17.08 25.43
C ARG A 65 65.93 16.32 25.54
N ASP A 66 67.02 16.86 25.00
CA ASP A 66 68.40 16.35 25.20
C ASP A 66 68.73 16.32 26.66
N THR A 67 69.52 15.33 27.07
CA THR A 67 70.07 15.21 28.40
C THR A 67 71.58 15.46 28.32
N ARG A 68 72.27 15.43 29.47
CA ARG A 68 73.74 15.57 29.51
C ARG A 68 74.47 14.45 28.74
N THR A 69 73.85 13.27 28.64
CA THR A 69 74.43 12.06 28.05
C THR A 69 73.76 11.54 26.82
N LYS A 70 72.59 12.06 26.48
CA LYS A 70 71.81 11.54 25.32
C LYS A 70 71.28 12.69 24.46
N ARG A 71 71.43 12.53 23.15
CA ARG A 71 70.77 13.38 22.10
C ARG A 71 69.65 12.67 21.51
N TYR A 72 68.45 13.35 21.31
CA TYR A 72 67.29 12.79 20.76
C TYR A 72 66.97 13.46 19.43
N PHE A 73 66.75 12.66 18.40
CA PHE A 73 66.39 13.12 17.10
C PHE A 73 65.44 12.12 16.45
N PHE A 74 64.69 12.58 15.49
CA PHE A 74 63.87 11.73 14.60
C PHE A 74 64.46 11.79 13.18
N ASP A 75 64.56 10.67 12.50
CA ASP A 75 64.97 10.53 11.11
C ASP A 75 63.81 10.14 10.20
N HIS A 76 62.69 9.75 10.77
CA HIS A 76 61.45 9.42 10.07
C HIS A 76 60.21 9.62 10.96
N ALA A 77 59.02 9.61 10.30
CA ALA A 77 57.70 9.53 10.93
C ALA A 77 56.82 8.54 10.21
N PHE A 78 55.74 8.13 10.87
CA PHE A 78 54.67 7.37 10.24
C PHE A 78 53.40 8.21 10.16
N LEU A 79 52.68 8.10 9.03
CA LEU A 79 51.40 8.75 8.81
C LEU A 79 50.42 7.78 8.14
N ALA A 80 49.25 7.59 8.73
CA ALA A 80 48.16 6.84 8.12
C ALA A 80 47.42 7.74 7.13
N VAL A 81 47.20 7.24 5.93
CA VAL A 81 46.41 7.91 4.88
C VAL A 81 45.31 6.99 4.41
N LEU A 82 44.35 7.54 3.67
CA LEU A 82 43.18 6.84 3.11
C LEU A 82 43.59 5.55 2.36
N PRO A 83 42.79 4.49 2.48
CA PRO A 83 42.99 3.29 1.66
C PRO A 83 42.86 3.65 0.17
N GLY A 84 43.58 2.96 -0.69
CA GLY A 84 43.59 3.25 -2.14
C GLY A 84 44.38 4.48 -2.57
N ALA A 85 44.99 5.24 -1.63
CA ALA A 85 45.89 6.31 -1.97
C ALA A 85 47.11 5.82 -2.77
N SER A 86 47.55 6.63 -3.72
CA SER A 86 48.63 6.32 -4.67
C SER A 86 49.44 7.56 -5.05
N ASN A 87 50.50 7.40 -5.85
CA ASN A 87 51.34 8.50 -6.35
C ASN A 87 51.92 9.41 -5.23
N TYR A 88 52.48 8.79 -4.17
CA TYR A 88 53.03 9.49 -3.05
C TYR A 88 54.27 10.32 -3.44
N ARG A 89 54.34 11.57 -2.97
CA ARG A 89 55.45 12.46 -3.14
C ARG A 89 55.68 13.20 -1.83
N LEU A 90 56.94 13.22 -1.36
CA LEU A 90 57.32 13.99 -0.16
C LEU A 90 58.35 15.03 -0.59
N SER A 91 58.10 16.28 -0.24
CA SER A 91 59.05 17.41 -0.47
C SER A 91 59.21 18.25 0.78
N TRP A 92 60.26 19.06 0.82
CA TRP A 92 60.51 20.05 1.85
C TRP A 92 61.36 21.21 1.30
N GLU A 93 61.48 22.29 2.03
CA GLU A 93 62.11 23.53 1.52
C GLU A 93 63.59 23.63 1.86
N GLY A 94 64.21 22.60 2.46
CA GLY A 94 65.62 22.59 2.84
C GLY A 94 66.51 21.72 1.95
N ASN A 95 67.78 21.57 2.32
CA ASN A 95 68.74 20.74 1.62
C ASN A 95 68.51 19.25 1.87
N GLY A 96 68.72 18.40 0.87
CA GLY A 96 68.53 16.96 0.92
C GLY A 96 67.16 16.55 0.34
N GLN A 97 67.01 15.26 0.08
CA GLN A 97 65.80 14.70 -0.50
C GLN A 97 65.06 13.77 0.47
N PRO A 98 63.88 14.15 0.98
CA PRO A 98 63.07 13.25 1.77
C PRO A 98 62.51 12.14 0.92
N ARG A 99 62.13 11.00 1.53
CA ARG A 99 61.55 9.86 0.86
C ARG A 99 60.25 9.47 1.53
N VAL A 100 59.30 8.98 0.74
CA VAL A 100 58.06 8.36 1.24
C VAL A 100 57.95 6.94 0.70
N ARG A 101 57.59 6.01 1.58
CA ARG A 101 57.38 4.61 1.23
C ARG A 101 56.20 4.03 2.01
N VAL A 102 55.54 3.06 1.42
CA VAL A 102 54.46 2.34 2.08
C VAL A 102 55.04 1.36 3.06
N ALA A 103 54.73 1.53 4.34
CA ALA A 103 55.12 0.64 5.41
C ALA A 103 54.15 -0.52 5.59
N ARG A 104 52.82 -0.26 5.48
CA ARG A 104 51.74 -1.25 5.62
C ARG A 104 50.51 -0.82 4.83
N ARG A 105 49.74 -1.78 4.32
CA ARG A 105 48.41 -1.58 3.75
C ARG A 105 47.42 -2.58 4.35
N ASN A 106 46.20 -2.13 4.56
CA ASN A 106 45.05 -2.96 4.85
C ASN A 106 43.81 -2.30 4.27
N SER A 107 42.61 -2.86 4.52
CA SER A 107 41.34 -2.32 4.03
C SER A 107 40.97 -0.96 4.63
N SER A 108 41.51 -0.61 5.80
CA SER A 108 41.13 0.60 6.55
C SER A 108 42.07 1.77 6.29
N PHE A 109 43.34 1.54 6.03
CA PHE A 109 44.33 2.60 5.80
C PHE A 109 45.58 2.12 5.07
N THR A 110 46.35 3.08 4.55
CA THR A 110 47.73 2.88 4.12
C THR A 110 48.65 3.63 5.06
N LEU A 111 49.57 2.92 5.75
CA LEU A 111 50.60 3.52 6.62
C LEU A 111 51.82 3.90 5.77
N LEU A 112 52.15 5.16 5.75
CA LEU A 112 53.31 5.69 5.08
C LEU A 112 54.46 5.88 6.10
N ARG A 113 55.68 5.55 5.72
CA ARG A 113 56.89 5.98 6.36
C ARG A 113 57.46 7.18 5.59
N LEU A 114 57.70 8.28 6.32
CA LEU A 114 58.24 9.53 5.82
C LEU A 114 59.68 9.63 6.33
N ASP A 115 60.67 9.30 5.48
CA ASP A 115 62.10 9.44 5.84
C ASP A 115 62.49 10.89 5.62
N PHE A 116 63.04 11.52 6.66
CA PHE A 116 63.38 12.94 6.62
C PHE A 116 64.67 13.19 5.83
N ALA A 117 64.74 14.35 5.19
CA ALA A 117 65.97 14.75 4.50
C ALA A 117 67.13 15.03 5.46
N GLN A 118 66.80 15.46 6.68
CA GLN A 118 67.74 15.72 7.78
C GLN A 118 67.12 15.26 9.11
N GLN A 119 67.95 14.87 10.05
CA GLN A 119 67.53 14.51 11.41
C GLN A 119 66.88 15.71 12.12
N LEU A 120 65.66 15.49 12.65
CA LEU A 120 64.89 16.47 13.40
C LEU A 120 65.35 16.45 14.87
N ALA A 121 66.26 17.35 15.22
CA ALA A 121 66.85 17.43 16.55
C ALA A 121 65.88 17.87 17.64
N SER A 122 66.22 17.65 18.89
CA SER A 122 65.50 18.02 20.11
C SER A 122 64.93 19.45 20.03
N GLY A 123 63.71 19.67 20.33
CA GLY A 123 62.99 20.98 20.33
C GLY A 123 62.87 21.69 18.99
N ARG A 124 63.30 21.05 17.89
CA ARG A 124 63.21 21.64 16.56
C ARG A 124 61.92 21.22 15.84
N SER A 125 61.49 22.04 14.88
CA SER A 125 60.40 21.76 13.98
C SER A 125 60.88 21.73 12.52
N ALA A 126 60.28 20.89 11.71
CA ALA A 126 60.50 20.81 10.27
C ALA A 126 59.17 20.81 9.52
N ARG A 127 59.16 21.39 8.32
CA ARG A 127 57.98 21.42 7.45
C ARG A 127 58.21 20.55 6.23
N TYR A 128 57.22 19.68 5.97
CA TYR A 128 57.20 18.81 4.79
C TYR A 128 55.89 18.96 4.07
N ARG A 129 55.84 18.64 2.78
CA ARG A 129 54.63 18.56 1.98
C ARG A 129 54.50 17.16 1.40
N LEU A 130 53.44 16.45 1.79
CA LEU A 130 53.08 15.15 1.27
C LEU A 130 51.95 15.32 0.24
N GLY A 131 52.17 14.79 -0.96
CA GLY A 131 51.11 14.72 -2.01
C GLY A 131 50.77 13.29 -2.33
N PHE A 132 49.49 13.00 -2.57
CA PHE A 132 49.01 11.71 -3.09
C PHE A 132 47.72 11.88 -3.84
N ASP A 133 47.33 10.85 -4.59
CA ASP A 133 46.09 10.78 -5.35
C ASP A 133 45.12 9.75 -4.76
N LEU A 134 43.85 10.11 -4.68
CA LEU A 134 42.74 9.17 -4.56
C LEU A 134 42.14 9.00 -5.95
N LYS A 135 42.11 7.76 -6.46
CA LYS A 135 41.57 7.44 -7.76
C LYS A 135 40.45 6.41 -7.60
N ASP A 136 39.41 6.54 -8.41
CA ASP A 136 38.35 5.55 -8.48
C ASP A 136 38.92 4.17 -8.84
N PRO A 137 38.79 3.16 -7.97
CA PRO A 137 39.30 1.80 -8.26
C PRO A 137 38.45 1.06 -9.30
N GLY A 138 37.27 1.58 -9.64
CA GLY A 138 36.26 0.84 -10.42
C GLY A 138 35.67 -0.33 -9.63
N GLY A 139 34.82 -1.12 -10.29
CA GLY A 139 34.25 -2.34 -9.71
C GLY A 139 32.80 -2.14 -9.23
N GLN A 140 32.47 -2.65 -8.03
CA GLN A 140 31.09 -2.71 -7.54
C GLN A 140 30.48 -1.30 -7.30
N PRO A 141 29.16 -1.14 -7.47
CA PRO A 141 28.47 0.13 -7.24
C PRO A 141 28.71 0.68 -5.82
N THR A 142 28.78 -0.19 -4.84
CA THR A 142 28.90 0.11 -3.40
C THR A 142 30.31 0.53 -2.94
N ARG A 143 31.22 0.83 -3.85
CA ARG A 143 32.59 1.25 -3.49
C ARG A 143 32.61 2.65 -2.88
N ASP A 144 33.52 2.85 -1.90
CA ASP A 144 33.61 4.07 -1.12
C ASP A 144 34.19 5.29 -1.89
N LEU A 145 34.79 5.06 -3.04
CA LEU A 145 35.47 6.08 -3.84
C LEU A 145 35.02 6.01 -5.28
N ARG A 146 34.33 7.06 -5.72
CA ARG A 146 33.94 7.23 -7.11
C ARG A 146 34.30 8.64 -7.56
N ILE A 147 34.97 8.76 -8.68
CA ILE A 147 35.38 10.07 -9.24
C ILE A 147 35.26 10.03 -10.75
N GLY A 148 34.30 10.76 -11.26
CA GLY A 148 34.01 10.97 -12.67
C GLY A 148 33.72 12.43 -12.95
N ASP A 149 33.34 12.75 -14.20
CA ASP A 149 32.96 14.11 -14.57
C ASP A 149 31.61 14.53 -14.00
N THR A 150 30.71 13.57 -13.74
CA THR A 150 29.38 13.82 -13.21
C THR A 150 29.28 13.62 -11.71
N LEU A 151 30.04 12.68 -11.15
CA LEU A 151 30.01 12.33 -9.73
C LEU A 151 31.41 12.32 -9.15
N ALA A 152 31.57 12.92 -7.95
CA ALA A 152 32.71 12.75 -7.07
C ALA A 152 32.23 12.43 -5.66
N SER A 153 32.51 11.21 -5.19
CA SER A 153 32.11 10.67 -3.90
C SER A 153 33.33 10.05 -3.21
N PHE A 154 33.71 10.58 -2.04
CA PHE A 154 34.93 10.17 -1.35
C PHE A 154 34.94 10.53 0.14
N PRO A 155 35.69 9.76 0.97
CA PRO A 155 35.92 10.09 2.37
C PRO A 155 37.00 11.16 2.52
N VAL A 156 36.90 11.97 3.55
CA VAL A 156 37.82 13.05 3.91
C VAL A 156 38.26 12.87 5.35
N TRP A 157 39.57 12.82 5.55
CA TRP A 157 40.22 12.71 6.86
C TRP A 157 41.06 13.95 7.17
N ALA A 158 41.26 14.24 8.45
CA ALA A 158 42.39 15.03 8.91
C ALA A 158 43.55 14.09 9.24
N PHE A 159 44.75 14.63 9.24
CA PHE A 159 45.99 13.89 9.54
C PHE A 159 46.69 14.55 10.74
N ALA A 160 47.18 13.76 11.66
CA ALA A 160 47.94 14.21 12.82
C ALA A 160 48.71 13.05 13.44
N SER A 161 49.58 13.33 14.41
CA SER A 161 50.01 12.35 15.40
C SER A 161 49.03 12.43 16.57
N ASP A 162 48.49 11.30 16.98
CA ASP A 162 47.49 11.21 18.05
C ASP A 162 46.49 12.40 18.07
N ASP A 163 46.05 12.88 19.23
CA ASP A 163 45.13 14.01 19.40
C ASP A 163 45.83 15.38 19.45
N THR A 164 47.00 15.55 18.80
CA THR A 164 47.64 16.88 18.71
C THR A 164 46.78 17.88 18.01
N ALA A 165 46.25 18.87 18.72
CA ALA A 165 45.37 19.90 18.17
C ALA A 165 46.08 20.81 17.15
N GLY A 166 45.27 21.41 16.24
CA GLY A 166 45.75 22.43 15.30
C GLY A 166 45.67 22.05 13.83
N SER A 167 45.44 20.78 13.50
CA SER A 167 45.30 20.36 12.11
C SER A 167 44.03 20.92 11.47
N THR A 168 44.08 21.19 10.15
CA THR A 168 42.96 21.74 9.36
C THR A 168 42.72 20.94 8.10
N VAL A 169 41.50 21.03 7.58
CA VAL A 169 41.08 20.38 6.33
C VAL A 169 40.40 21.38 5.39
N THR A 170 40.78 21.35 4.14
CA THR A 170 40.13 22.10 3.06
C THR A 170 39.75 21.13 1.94
N VAL A 171 38.46 21.18 1.47
CA VAL A 171 37.99 20.40 0.32
C VAL A 171 37.49 21.35 -0.74
N ILE A 172 37.88 21.14 -2.00
CA ILE A 172 37.58 22.04 -3.13
C ILE A 172 36.94 21.23 -4.24
N PHE A 173 35.73 21.58 -4.58
CA PHE A 173 35.03 21.10 -5.76
C PHE A 173 35.06 22.15 -6.86
N PRO A 174 35.20 21.75 -8.12
CA PRO A 174 35.13 22.70 -9.25
C PRO A 174 33.71 23.26 -9.41
N LYS A 175 33.59 24.31 -10.23
CA LYS A 175 32.30 24.94 -10.54
C LYS A 175 31.31 23.92 -11.13
N GLY A 176 30.02 24.05 -10.76
CA GLY A 176 28.92 23.29 -11.33
C GLY A 176 28.56 22.00 -10.57
N TYR A 177 29.27 21.68 -9.48
CA TYR A 177 28.89 20.59 -8.60
C TYR A 177 27.94 21.09 -7.50
N GLN A 178 26.91 20.31 -7.22
CA GLN A 178 26.11 20.37 -6.01
C GLN A 178 26.69 19.36 -5.02
N VAL A 179 27.11 19.82 -3.83
CA VAL A 179 27.83 18.97 -2.88
C VAL A 179 27.03 18.81 -1.58
N ALA A 180 26.89 17.57 -1.15
CA ALA A 180 26.31 17.19 0.15
C ALA A 180 27.37 16.53 1.03
N VAL A 181 27.17 16.63 2.35
CA VAL A 181 27.92 15.89 3.37
C VAL A 181 27.03 14.75 3.83
N GLU A 182 27.28 13.55 3.33
CA GLU A 182 26.45 12.36 3.58
C GLU A 182 26.73 11.74 4.97
N ALA A 183 27.95 11.94 5.48
CA ALA A 183 28.33 11.45 6.79
C ALA A 183 29.44 12.30 7.43
N GLY A 184 29.52 12.26 8.74
CA GLY A 184 30.45 13.08 9.51
C GLY A 184 30.04 14.55 9.56
N ARG A 185 31.00 15.45 9.81
CA ARG A 185 30.73 16.89 9.91
C ARG A 185 31.88 17.71 9.34
N ILE A 186 31.55 18.68 8.51
CA ILE A 186 32.43 19.75 8.07
C ILE A 186 31.59 21.04 8.01
N PRO A 187 32.19 22.23 8.36
CA PRO A 187 31.44 23.50 8.26
C PRO A 187 30.86 23.72 6.88
N ALA A 188 29.78 24.51 6.80
CA ALA A 188 29.14 24.89 5.55
C ALA A 188 30.15 25.47 4.54
N PRO A 189 30.01 25.17 3.26
CA PRO A 189 30.93 25.64 2.24
C PRO A 189 30.78 27.12 1.93
N THR A 190 31.80 27.68 1.33
CA THR A 190 31.79 28.99 0.71
C THR A 190 31.98 28.84 -0.81
N THR A 191 31.37 29.72 -1.58
CA THR A 191 31.59 29.78 -3.03
C THR A 191 32.66 30.81 -3.33
N ALA A 192 33.71 30.40 -4.00
CA ALA A 192 34.77 31.30 -4.48
C ALA A 192 34.31 32.14 -5.69
N ALA A 193 35.00 33.23 -5.99
CA ALA A 193 34.66 34.10 -7.13
C ALA A 193 34.67 33.39 -8.50
N ASP A 194 35.46 32.33 -8.64
CA ASP A 194 35.52 31.48 -9.84
C ASP A 194 34.44 30.35 -9.85
N GLY A 195 33.53 30.35 -8.87
CA GLY A 195 32.41 29.41 -8.76
C GLY A 195 32.76 28.06 -8.15
N ARG A 196 33.98 27.86 -7.64
CA ARG A 196 34.35 26.65 -6.89
C ARG A 196 33.66 26.61 -5.51
N THR A 197 33.27 25.42 -5.08
CA THR A 197 32.73 25.18 -3.73
C THR A 197 33.85 24.75 -2.79
N ILE A 198 34.02 25.45 -1.66
CA ILE A 198 35.13 25.25 -0.73
C ILE A 198 34.60 25.00 0.67
N PHE A 199 34.91 23.83 1.21
CA PHE A 199 34.69 23.46 2.61
C PHE A 199 36.00 23.68 3.38
N ARG A 200 35.93 24.23 4.59
CA ARG A 200 37.09 24.43 5.46
C ARG A 200 36.75 24.16 6.92
N THR A 201 37.66 23.47 7.61
CA THR A 201 37.59 23.40 9.07
C THR A 201 38.39 24.55 9.66
N GLY A 202 38.08 24.95 10.89
CA GLY A 202 39.06 25.62 11.77
C GLY A 202 40.11 24.64 12.24
N ALA A 203 40.96 25.09 13.20
CA ALA A 203 41.89 24.22 13.91
C ALA A 203 41.11 23.14 14.70
N LEU A 204 41.32 21.88 14.36
CA LEU A 204 40.65 20.74 14.98
C LEU A 204 41.33 20.47 16.34
N SER A 205 40.53 20.30 17.40
CA SER A 205 41.00 19.93 18.74
C SER A 205 41.37 18.45 18.82
N LYS A 206 40.69 17.61 18.08
CA LYS A 206 40.93 16.17 17.97
C LYS A 206 40.93 15.76 16.49
N PRO A 207 42.05 15.93 15.78
CA PRO A 207 42.10 15.68 14.35
C PRO A 207 41.81 14.22 13.94
N LEU A 208 42.15 13.24 14.77
CA LEU A 208 41.95 11.83 14.47
C LEU A 208 40.44 11.41 14.56
N ASP A 209 39.64 12.18 15.28
CA ASP A 209 38.18 11.99 15.33
C ASP A 209 37.47 12.63 14.14
N PHE A 210 38.17 13.41 13.30
CA PHE A 210 37.56 14.10 12.16
C PHE A 210 37.34 13.15 11.01
N PHE A 211 36.10 13.09 10.58
CA PHE A 211 35.66 12.38 9.40
C PHE A 211 34.52 13.15 8.69
N ALA A 212 34.58 13.18 7.38
CA ALA A 212 33.43 13.58 6.52
C ALA A 212 33.41 12.71 5.28
N TYR A 213 32.20 12.40 4.78
CA TYR A 213 31.99 11.77 3.50
C TYR A 213 31.22 12.75 2.60
N LEU A 214 31.83 13.17 1.50
CA LEU A 214 31.25 14.14 0.60
C LEU A 214 30.83 13.50 -0.72
N VAL A 215 29.67 13.91 -1.19
CA VAL A 215 29.13 13.54 -2.51
C VAL A 215 28.80 14.80 -3.28
N GLY A 216 29.44 14.99 -4.41
CA GLY A 216 29.17 16.08 -5.34
C GLY A 216 28.81 15.54 -6.70
N ASP A 217 27.70 16.00 -7.28
CA ASP A 217 27.27 15.65 -8.63
C ASP A 217 26.98 16.89 -9.47
N ARG A 218 26.90 16.69 -10.79
CA ARG A 218 26.49 17.72 -11.76
C ARG A 218 25.05 17.45 -12.19
N PRO A 219 24.06 18.21 -11.72
CA PRO A 219 22.68 18.06 -12.15
C PRO A 219 22.51 18.21 -13.68
N GLY A 220 21.65 17.34 -14.26
CA GLY A 220 21.28 17.43 -15.67
C GLY A 220 22.27 16.82 -16.69
N ALA A 221 23.38 16.25 -16.25
CA ALA A 221 24.34 15.58 -17.14
C ALA A 221 23.96 14.11 -17.41
N TYR A 222 22.77 13.87 -17.95
CA TYR A 222 22.23 12.55 -18.20
C TYR A 222 22.26 12.13 -19.67
N ARG A 223 22.21 10.83 -19.89
CA ARG A 223 21.94 10.19 -21.17
C ARG A 223 20.81 9.20 -20.99
N ASP A 224 19.76 9.36 -21.78
CA ASP A 224 18.63 8.45 -21.81
C ASP A 224 18.93 7.25 -22.73
N SER A 225 18.44 6.10 -22.30
CA SER A 225 18.44 4.85 -23.08
C SER A 225 17.18 4.06 -22.75
N THR A 226 16.61 3.36 -23.73
CA THR A 226 15.38 2.61 -23.56
C THR A 226 15.68 1.12 -23.34
N VAL A 227 14.91 0.50 -22.47
CA VAL A 227 14.79 -0.97 -22.32
C VAL A 227 13.37 -1.38 -22.65
N THR A 228 13.23 -2.44 -23.45
CA THR A 228 11.92 -3.03 -23.75
C THR A 228 11.85 -4.39 -23.07
N ALA A 229 10.73 -4.66 -22.39
CA ALA A 229 10.45 -5.92 -21.71
C ALA A 229 9.08 -6.45 -22.13
N ASN A 230 8.92 -7.77 -22.18
CA ASN A 230 7.61 -8.40 -22.38
C ASN A 230 7.01 -8.75 -21.01
N VAL A 231 5.92 -8.10 -20.66
CA VAL A 231 5.23 -8.27 -19.37
C VAL A 231 3.86 -8.88 -19.64
N LEU A 232 3.70 -10.18 -19.39
CA LEU A 232 2.46 -10.95 -19.65
C LEU A 232 1.88 -10.68 -21.05
N GLY A 233 2.73 -10.76 -22.08
CA GLY A 233 2.33 -10.58 -23.48
C GLY A 233 2.27 -9.13 -23.96
N ARG A 234 2.38 -8.15 -23.07
CA ARG A 234 2.46 -6.72 -23.42
C ARG A 234 3.92 -6.29 -23.53
N SER A 235 4.29 -5.65 -24.64
CA SER A 235 5.61 -5.00 -24.77
C SER A 235 5.58 -3.65 -24.06
N VAL A 236 6.41 -3.48 -23.03
CA VAL A 236 6.55 -2.25 -22.27
C VAL A 236 7.93 -1.65 -22.48
N SER A 237 8.00 -0.31 -22.51
CA SER A 237 9.25 0.43 -22.68
C SER A 237 9.50 1.28 -21.43
N VAL A 238 10.71 1.16 -20.87
CA VAL A 238 11.17 1.94 -19.71
C VAL A 238 12.37 2.76 -20.13
N THR A 239 12.41 4.03 -19.79
CA THR A 239 13.57 4.90 -20.01
C THR A 239 14.54 4.76 -18.85
N VAL A 240 15.80 4.46 -19.13
CA VAL A 240 16.90 4.45 -18.16
C VAL A 240 17.76 5.69 -18.40
N ARG A 241 17.80 6.57 -17.42
CA ARG A 241 18.49 7.85 -17.42
C ARG A 241 19.72 7.77 -16.52
N GLY A 242 20.85 7.46 -17.11
CA GLY A 242 22.13 7.38 -16.40
C GLY A 242 23.03 8.59 -16.67
N TRP A 243 24.03 8.83 -15.83
CA TRP A 243 25.02 9.85 -16.09
C TRP A 243 25.87 9.52 -17.33
N THR A 244 26.31 10.57 -18.04
CA THR A 244 27.05 10.42 -19.30
C THR A 244 28.36 9.65 -19.15
N ASP A 245 28.97 9.68 -17.98
CA ASP A 245 30.24 9.01 -17.65
C ASP A 245 30.07 7.72 -16.82
N ASP A 246 28.81 7.29 -16.50
CA ASP A 246 28.51 6.01 -15.84
C ASP A 246 27.71 5.04 -16.75
N ALA A 247 28.18 4.81 -17.95
CA ALA A 247 27.58 3.81 -18.84
C ALA A 247 27.45 2.39 -18.21
N PRO A 248 28.35 1.92 -17.35
CA PRO A 248 28.19 0.64 -16.66
C PRO A 248 26.96 0.56 -15.78
N TRP A 249 26.58 1.64 -15.04
CA TRP A 249 25.36 1.69 -14.26
C TRP A 249 24.13 1.53 -15.14
N ALA A 250 24.01 2.35 -16.19
CA ALA A 250 22.88 2.31 -17.11
C ALA A 250 22.74 0.94 -17.80
N GLN A 251 23.85 0.32 -18.22
CA GLN A 251 23.83 -1.04 -18.82
C GLN A 251 23.38 -2.10 -17.80
N ARG A 252 23.83 -2.00 -16.56
CA ARG A 252 23.43 -2.92 -15.48
C ARG A 252 21.93 -2.81 -15.20
N VAL A 253 21.41 -1.59 -14.99
CA VAL A 253 19.99 -1.35 -14.72
C VAL A 253 19.12 -1.84 -15.88
N ARG A 254 19.51 -1.54 -17.13
CA ARG A 254 18.79 -2.03 -18.30
C ARG A 254 18.71 -3.57 -18.35
N ARG A 255 19.81 -4.28 -18.06
CA ARG A 255 19.81 -5.76 -18.02
C ARG A 255 18.88 -6.28 -16.93
N LEU A 256 18.94 -5.66 -15.73
CA LEU A 256 18.09 -6.03 -14.60
C LEU A 256 16.61 -5.84 -14.91
N LEU A 257 16.23 -4.71 -15.52
CA LEU A 257 14.84 -4.43 -15.90
C LEU A 257 14.37 -5.33 -17.04
N ALA A 258 15.20 -5.60 -18.05
CA ALA A 258 14.83 -6.44 -19.18
C ALA A 258 14.42 -7.87 -18.77
N THR A 259 15.04 -8.40 -17.72
CA THR A 259 14.75 -9.76 -17.20
C THR A 259 13.88 -9.74 -15.96
N GLY A 260 14.04 -8.72 -15.11
CA GLY A 260 13.35 -8.61 -13.84
C GLY A 260 11.87 -8.23 -13.98
N LEU A 261 11.51 -7.31 -14.89
CA LEU A 261 10.11 -6.92 -15.07
C LEU A 261 9.22 -8.08 -15.52
N PRO A 262 9.61 -8.91 -16.51
CA PRO A 262 8.87 -10.12 -16.83
C PRO A 262 8.75 -11.09 -15.65
N ALA A 263 9.87 -11.34 -14.94
CA ALA A 263 9.87 -12.25 -13.80
C ALA A 263 8.99 -11.77 -12.64
N LEU A 264 9.01 -10.46 -12.35
CA LEU A 264 8.13 -9.83 -11.35
C LEU A 264 6.65 -10.03 -11.72
N SER A 265 6.27 -9.65 -12.94
CA SER A 265 4.88 -9.75 -13.39
C SER A 265 4.40 -11.21 -13.41
N GLU A 266 5.22 -12.14 -13.85
CA GLU A 266 4.92 -13.58 -13.83
C GLU A 266 4.66 -14.07 -12.41
N ARG A 267 5.47 -13.67 -11.43
CA ARG A 267 5.30 -14.07 -10.04
C ARG A 267 4.12 -13.40 -9.34
N ILE A 268 3.92 -12.11 -9.59
CA ILE A 268 2.80 -11.34 -9.02
C ILE A 268 1.48 -11.79 -9.63
N GLY A 269 1.46 -12.10 -10.93
CA GLY A 269 0.28 -12.50 -11.67
C GLY A 269 -0.54 -11.33 -12.20
N LEU A 270 -0.04 -10.09 -12.11
CA LEU A 270 -0.70 -8.89 -12.61
C LEU A 270 -0.06 -8.37 -13.90
N PRO A 271 -0.85 -7.83 -14.83
CA PRO A 271 -0.33 -7.17 -16.01
C PRO A 271 0.43 -5.89 -15.63
N TRP A 272 1.11 -5.30 -16.62
CA TRP A 272 1.71 -3.98 -16.45
C TRP A 272 0.63 -2.95 -16.13
N PRO A 273 0.76 -2.17 -15.05
CA PRO A 273 -0.20 -1.13 -14.72
C PRO A 273 -0.27 -0.05 -15.81
N ASP A 274 -1.43 0.56 -15.98
CA ASP A 274 -1.61 1.66 -16.92
C ASP A 274 -1.16 2.97 -16.24
N TYR A 275 0.04 3.41 -16.61
CA TYR A 275 0.57 4.70 -16.21
C TYR A 275 0.29 5.75 -17.28
N ASP A 276 -0.10 6.96 -16.86
CA ASP A 276 -0.30 8.10 -17.77
C ASP A 276 1.02 8.54 -18.43
N THR A 277 2.16 8.29 -17.78
CA THR A 277 3.49 8.64 -18.25
C THR A 277 4.38 7.39 -18.33
N PRO A 278 5.26 7.29 -19.35
CA PRO A 278 6.25 6.21 -19.41
C PRO A 278 7.17 6.23 -18.18
N LEU A 279 7.45 5.04 -17.64
CA LEU A 279 8.35 4.91 -16.49
C LEU A 279 9.78 5.32 -16.83
N VAL A 280 10.36 6.16 -15.98
CA VAL A 280 11.75 6.62 -16.08
C VAL A 280 12.53 6.16 -14.87
N VAL A 281 13.66 5.47 -15.07
CA VAL A 281 14.58 5.06 -14.01
C VAL A 281 15.83 5.92 -14.08
N THR A 282 16.03 6.77 -13.08
CA THR A 282 17.08 7.80 -13.05
C THR A 282 18.18 7.45 -12.05
N GLU A 283 19.43 7.55 -12.49
CA GLU A 283 20.59 7.48 -11.60
C GLU A 283 20.64 8.71 -10.67
N ALA A 284 20.74 8.47 -9.35
CA ALA A 284 20.56 9.51 -8.35
C ALA A 284 21.69 9.50 -7.28
N VAL A 285 21.77 10.58 -6.52
CA VAL A 285 22.56 10.70 -5.28
C VAL A 285 21.62 10.64 -4.07
N SER A 286 22.13 10.31 -2.88
CA SER A 286 21.35 10.15 -1.66
C SER A 286 20.47 11.34 -1.31
N ARG A 287 20.91 12.58 -1.57
CA ARG A 287 20.08 13.76 -1.30
C ARG A 287 18.82 13.81 -2.17
N SER A 288 18.85 13.24 -3.39
CA SER A 288 17.70 13.19 -4.30
C SER A 288 16.72 12.08 -3.92
N THR A 289 17.18 11.08 -3.18
CA THR A 289 16.37 9.95 -2.69
C THR A 289 16.03 10.07 -1.19
N GLY A 290 16.26 11.23 -0.57
CA GLY A 290 16.03 11.40 0.87
C GLY A 290 16.91 10.50 1.76
N GLY A 291 18.05 9.98 1.22
CA GLY A 291 18.96 9.06 1.91
C GLY A 291 18.65 7.57 1.70
N TYR A 292 17.64 7.24 0.92
CA TYR A 292 17.32 5.86 0.50
C TYR A 292 18.19 5.42 -0.69
N ALA A 293 18.34 4.12 -0.85
CA ALA A 293 19.06 3.56 -1.99
C ALA A 293 18.25 3.61 -3.30
N GLY A 294 16.93 3.67 -3.19
CA GLY A 294 15.98 3.89 -4.26
C GLY A 294 14.72 4.55 -3.72
N ILE A 295 13.93 5.13 -4.60
CA ILE A 295 12.60 5.66 -4.31
C ILE A 295 11.77 5.68 -5.60
N PHE A 296 10.55 5.21 -5.52
CA PHE A 296 9.57 5.27 -6.59
C PHE A 296 8.55 6.38 -6.33
N ASP A 297 8.35 7.25 -7.32
CA ASP A 297 7.29 8.26 -7.37
C ASP A 297 6.26 7.86 -8.42
N PRO A 298 5.13 7.25 -8.02
CA PRO A 298 4.10 6.81 -8.95
C PRO A 298 3.41 7.97 -9.68
N ALA A 299 3.32 9.15 -9.05
CA ALA A 299 2.69 10.30 -9.67
C ALA A 299 3.54 10.91 -10.79
N ALA A 300 4.86 10.88 -10.64
CA ALA A 300 5.80 11.32 -11.68
C ALA A 300 6.11 10.22 -12.71
N GLY A 301 5.83 8.95 -12.40
CA GLY A 301 6.31 7.81 -13.18
C GLY A 301 7.84 7.69 -13.13
N GLU A 302 8.46 8.07 -12.01
CA GLU A 302 9.92 8.12 -11.87
C GLU A 302 10.42 7.23 -10.73
N VAL A 303 11.47 6.46 -11.03
CA VAL A 303 12.25 5.68 -10.07
C VAL A 303 13.63 6.31 -9.95
N ALA A 304 13.96 6.90 -8.83
CA ALA A 304 15.31 7.39 -8.56
C ALA A 304 16.12 6.29 -7.84
N ILE A 305 17.20 5.81 -8.47
CA ILE A 305 18.06 4.77 -7.91
C ILE A 305 19.44 5.36 -7.63
N ALA A 306 19.88 5.26 -6.39
CA ALA A 306 21.18 5.77 -6.00
C ALA A 306 22.31 5.05 -6.77
N TYR A 307 23.32 5.79 -7.19
CA TYR A 307 24.46 5.29 -7.95
C TYR A 307 25.17 4.09 -7.32
N TYR A 308 25.07 3.92 -6.00
CA TYR A 308 25.67 2.83 -5.23
C TYR A 308 24.71 1.66 -4.97
N ALA A 309 23.44 1.76 -5.38
CA ALA A 309 22.43 0.72 -5.17
C ALA A 309 22.86 -0.61 -5.79
N ASP A 310 22.62 -1.71 -5.10
CA ASP A 310 22.90 -3.04 -5.60
C ASP A 310 21.77 -3.58 -6.50
N ASP A 311 21.90 -4.82 -6.97
CA ASP A 311 20.94 -5.42 -7.88
C ASP A 311 19.58 -5.69 -7.20
N PHE A 312 19.59 -5.96 -5.89
CA PHE A 312 18.35 -6.14 -5.14
C PHE A 312 17.51 -4.87 -5.13
N VAL A 313 18.14 -3.72 -4.84
CA VAL A 313 17.43 -2.43 -4.82
C VAL A 313 16.80 -2.14 -6.18
N VAL A 314 17.48 -2.40 -7.29
CA VAL A 314 16.91 -2.18 -8.63
C VAL A 314 15.66 -3.02 -8.86
N LEU A 315 15.65 -4.29 -8.45
CA LEU A 315 14.49 -5.18 -8.57
C LEU A 315 13.38 -4.80 -7.59
N HIS A 316 13.72 -4.35 -6.39
CA HIS A 316 12.79 -3.86 -5.40
C HIS A 316 12.04 -2.61 -5.88
N GLU A 317 12.77 -1.61 -6.38
CA GLU A 317 12.15 -0.42 -6.96
C GLU A 317 11.31 -0.75 -8.20
N ALA A 318 11.76 -1.73 -9.01
CA ALA A 318 10.95 -2.21 -10.13
C ALA A 318 9.65 -2.89 -9.67
N ALA A 319 9.64 -3.59 -8.52
CA ALA A 319 8.44 -4.21 -7.96
C ALA A 319 7.42 -3.18 -7.44
N HIS A 320 7.88 -1.99 -7.04
CA HIS A 320 7.00 -0.87 -6.73
C HIS A 320 6.15 -0.39 -7.92
N THR A 321 6.44 -0.83 -9.14
CA THR A 321 5.51 -0.65 -10.26
C THR A 321 4.12 -1.19 -9.94
N TRP A 322 4.01 -2.28 -9.17
CA TRP A 322 2.75 -2.85 -8.72
C TRP A 322 2.40 -2.48 -7.27
N PHE A 323 3.39 -2.47 -6.37
CA PHE A 323 3.19 -2.21 -4.94
C PHE A 323 3.59 -0.78 -4.57
N ASN A 324 2.74 0.21 -4.83
CA ASN A 324 3.05 1.64 -4.75
C ASN A 324 1.98 2.51 -4.08
N GLY A 325 1.04 1.90 -3.36
CA GLY A 325 -0.09 2.60 -2.76
C GLY A 325 -1.35 2.60 -3.63
N SER A 326 -1.33 2.08 -4.86
CA SER A 326 -2.51 1.97 -5.72
C SER A 326 -3.37 0.76 -5.38
N ILE A 327 -2.75 -0.36 -4.99
CA ILE A 327 -3.44 -1.60 -4.61
C ILE A 327 -3.42 -1.86 -3.10
N LEU A 328 -2.36 -1.45 -2.39
CA LEU A 328 -2.21 -1.57 -0.93
C LEU A 328 -2.00 -0.20 -0.30
N ALA A 329 -2.78 0.13 0.73
CA ALA A 329 -2.75 1.45 1.38
C ALA A 329 -1.53 1.64 2.28
N ASP A 330 -1.12 0.59 3.00
CA ASP A 330 -0.12 0.70 4.05
C ASP A 330 1.30 0.57 3.51
N ARG A 331 2.20 1.42 3.98
CA ARG A 331 3.60 1.39 3.55
C ARG A 331 4.25 0.04 3.80
N TRP A 332 4.03 -0.54 4.99
CA TRP A 332 4.65 -1.81 5.34
C TRP A 332 4.32 -2.93 4.35
N SER A 333 3.08 -2.99 3.86
CA SER A 333 2.65 -4.02 2.91
C SER A 333 3.26 -3.81 1.53
N ASN A 334 3.33 -2.55 1.04
CA ASN A 334 4.01 -2.23 -0.20
C ASN A 334 5.49 -2.62 -0.17
N GLU A 335 6.21 -2.24 0.90
CA GLU A 335 7.63 -2.56 1.07
C GLU A 335 7.88 -4.06 1.25
N ALA A 336 6.99 -4.74 1.99
CA ALA A 336 7.04 -6.18 2.23
C ALA A 336 6.98 -6.97 0.93
N PHE A 337 5.99 -6.69 0.09
CA PHE A 337 5.77 -7.45 -1.14
C PHE A 337 6.67 -6.99 -2.27
N ALA A 338 7.05 -5.71 -2.35
CA ALA A 338 8.11 -5.28 -3.26
C ALA A 338 9.42 -6.04 -2.99
N SER A 339 9.84 -6.14 -1.73
CA SER A 339 11.02 -6.89 -1.33
C SER A 339 10.90 -8.39 -1.61
N TYR A 340 9.76 -8.99 -1.27
CA TYR A 340 9.51 -10.43 -1.47
C TYR A 340 9.55 -10.83 -2.95
N TYR A 341 8.87 -10.08 -3.81
CA TYR A 341 8.85 -10.38 -5.24
C TYR A 341 10.18 -10.04 -5.92
N ALA A 342 10.92 -9.04 -5.43
CA ALA A 342 12.30 -8.80 -5.89
C ALA A 342 13.22 -10.00 -5.62
N GLU A 343 13.09 -10.66 -4.46
CA GLU A 343 13.84 -11.91 -4.19
C GLU A 343 13.47 -13.03 -5.14
N LEU A 344 12.18 -13.24 -5.40
CA LEU A 344 11.71 -14.27 -6.32
C LEU A 344 12.21 -14.01 -7.75
N ALA A 345 12.07 -12.78 -8.23
CA ALA A 345 12.55 -12.39 -9.56
C ALA A 345 14.07 -12.53 -9.67
N ALA A 346 14.83 -12.20 -8.62
CA ALA A 346 16.28 -12.42 -8.59
C ALA A 346 16.64 -13.90 -8.69
N ALA A 347 15.89 -14.77 -7.97
CA ALA A 347 16.11 -16.22 -8.04
C ALA A 347 15.82 -16.77 -9.44
N ASP A 348 14.71 -16.39 -10.06
CA ASP A 348 14.30 -16.83 -11.39
C ASP A 348 15.29 -16.37 -12.47
N THR A 349 15.81 -15.18 -12.35
CA THR A 349 16.81 -14.59 -13.27
C THR A 349 18.25 -14.95 -12.92
N LYS A 350 18.47 -15.77 -11.86
CA LYS A 350 19.79 -16.20 -11.36
C LYS A 350 20.70 -15.03 -10.97
N ILE A 351 20.10 -13.92 -10.56
CA ILE A 351 20.81 -12.77 -10.02
C ILE A 351 21.09 -13.01 -8.52
N LYS A 352 22.35 -12.87 -8.12
CA LYS A 352 22.73 -13.02 -6.72
C LYS A 352 22.44 -11.71 -5.97
N VAL A 353 21.49 -11.76 -5.06
CA VAL A 353 21.13 -10.64 -4.20
C VAL A 353 21.40 -10.95 -2.74
N THR A 354 21.54 -9.90 -1.94
CA THR A 354 21.63 -10.01 -0.49
C THR A 354 20.56 -9.11 0.11
N THR A 355 19.67 -9.72 0.87
CA THR A 355 18.60 -9.00 1.59
C THR A 355 18.96 -8.79 3.05
N ASP A 356 18.34 -7.81 3.66
CA ASP A 356 18.52 -7.54 5.08
C ASP A 356 17.91 -8.65 5.92
N ARG A 357 18.69 -9.09 6.91
CA ARG A 357 18.23 -10.11 7.85
C ARG A 357 17.75 -9.43 9.12
N LEU A 358 16.64 -9.90 9.65
CA LEU A 358 16.16 -9.50 10.95
C LEU A 358 17.09 -10.08 12.02
N THR A 359 18.01 -9.27 12.50
CA THR A 359 18.99 -9.66 13.53
C THR A 359 18.46 -9.40 14.93
N ALA A 360 19.04 -10.04 15.94
CA ALA A 360 18.71 -9.76 17.35
C ALA A 360 18.94 -8.28 17.74
N GLU A 361 19.87 -7.59 17.09
CA GLU A 361 20.11 -6.15 17.31
C GLU A 361 18.95 -5.32 16.74
N LEU A 362 18.50 -5.60 15.53
CA LEU A 362 17.34 -4.91 14.94
C LEU A 362 16.07 -5.16 15.75
N GLN A 363 15.89 -6.36 16.32
CA GLN A 363 14.73 -6.67 17.15
C GLN A 363 14.60 -5.80 18.41
N LYS A 364 15.70 -5.19 18.90
CA LYS A 364 15.64 -4.23 20.02
C LYS A 364 14.88 -2.94 19.63
N SER A 365 14.78 -2.66 18.35
CA SER A 365 14.06 -1.50 17.80
C SER A 365 12.69 -1.88 17.22
N LYS A 366 12.12 -2.99 17.71
CA LYS A 366 10.82 -3.49 17.24
C LYS A 366 9.73 -2.44 17.40
N VAL A 367 8.97 -2.23 16.32
CA VAL A 367 7.73 -1.45 16.29
C VAL A 367 6.66 -2.25 15.56
N PRO A 368 5.37 -2.09 15.87
CA PRO A 368 4.30 -2.63 15.05
C PRO A 368 4.38 -2.05 13.63
N LEU A 369 4.22 -2.90 12.61
CA LEU A 369 4.37 -2.44 11.22
C LEU A 369 3.30 -1.43 10.81
N ASN A 370 2.13 -1.48 11.45
CA ASN A 370 1.06 -0.50 11.25
C ASN A 370 1.39 0.91 11.80
N SER A 371 2.48 1.03 12.58
CA SER A 371 3.04 2.32 13.02
C SER A 371 4.06 2.89 12.03
N TRP A 372 4.40 2.17 10.96
CA TRP A 372 5.36 2.61 9.96
C TRP A 372 4.68 3.52 8.93
N GLY A 373 4.61 4.79 9.27
CA GLY A 373 4.01 5.85 8.45
C GLY A 373 4.91 6.32 7.30
N ALA A 374 4.72 7.56 6.89
CA ALA A 374 5.49 8.17 5.81
C ALA A 374 7.00 8.17 6.10
N VAL A 375 7.78 8.34 5.03
CA VAL A 375 9.25 8.42 5.09
C VAL A 375 9.70 9.44 6.14
N GLY A 376 10.59 9.03 7.06
CA GLY A 376 11.15 9.89 8.10
C GLY A 376 10.30 10.01 9.37
N THR A 377 9.21 9.26 9.50
CA THR A 377 8.40 9.24 10.73
C THR A 377 9.00 8.39 11.85
N LEU A 378 9.79 7.39 11.50
CA LEU A 378 10.49 6.53 12.46
C LEU A 378 11.95 6.94 12.63
N GLU A 379 12.50 6.64 13.80
CA GLU A 379 13.92 6.69 14.03
C GLU A 379 14.65 5.66 13.17
N VAL A 380 15.90 5.94 12.81
CA VAL A 380 16.71 5.09 11.92
C VAL A 380 16.75 3.60 12.28
N PRO A 381 16.97 3.22 13.55
CA PRO A 381 16.99 1.80 13.92
C PRO A 381 15.62 1.12 13.79
N GLN A 382 14.53 1.89 13.98
CA GLN A 382 13.15 1.42 13.81
C GLN A 382 12.82 1.24 12.33
N GLU A 383 13.27 2.18 11.48
CA GLU A 383 13.15 2.08 10.03
C GLU A 383 13.87 0.83 9.49
N ASP A 384 15.13 0.61 9.94
CA ASP A 384 15.91 -0.59 9.59
C ASP A 384 15.23 -1.89 10.05
N TYR A 385 14.61 -1.86 11.25
CA TYR A 385 13.79 -2.97 11.74
C TYR A 385 12.59 -3.21 10.83
N ALA A 386 11.83 -2.15 10.50
CA ALA A 386 10.59 -2.25 9.75
C ALA A 386 10.81 -2.89 8.36
N TYR A 387 11.85 -2.51 7.62
CA TYR A 387 12.21 -3.14 6.35
C TYR A 387 12.53 -4.64 6.51
N ALA A 388 13.38 -4.99 7.48
CA ALA A 388 13.75 -6.39 7.69
C ALA A 388 12.56 -7.24 8.17
N ALA A 389 11.71 -6.68 9.05
CA ALA A 389 10.53 -7.34 9.59
C ALA A 389 9.44 -7.53 8.53
N ALA A 390 9.19 -6.51 7.69
CA ALA A 390 8.21 -6.57 6.62
C ALA A 390 8.53 -7.69 5.63
N LEU A 391 9.80 -7.85 5.22
CA LEU A 391 10.20 -8.94 4.34
C LEU A 391 10.03 -10.32 5.00
N VAL A 392 10.34 -10.45 6.29
CA VAL A 392 10.09 -11.71 7.04
C VAL A 392 8.61 -12.03 7.06
N LEU A 393 7.77 -11.04 7.37
CA LEU A 393 6.32 -11.18 7.38
C LEU A 393 5.77 -11.58 6.00
N ALA A 394 6.23 -10.93 4.92
CA ALA A 394 5.81 -11.28 3.56
C ALA A 394 6.12 -12.74 3.21
N ARG A 395 7.28 -13.25 3.62
CA ARG A 395 7.65 -14.67 3.42
C ARG A 395 6.73 -15.62 4.20
N GLU A 396 6.39 -15.29 5.44
CA GLU A 396 5.47 -16.12 6.24
C GLU A 396 4.03 -16.07 5.69
N ILE A 397 3.56 -14.90 5.24
CA ILE A 397 2.27 -14.76 4.55
C ILE A 397 2.29 -15.61 3.28
N ALA A 398 3.30 -15.46 2.44
CA ALA A 398 3.42 -16.18 1.16
C ALA A 398 3.47 -17.70 1.35
N LYS A 399 4.21 -18.16 2.35
CA LYS A 399 4.30 -19.58 2.71
C LYS A 399 2.93 -20.15 3.10
N ARG A 400 2.12 -19.39 3.85
CA ARG A 400 0.81 -19.80 4.36
C ARG A 400 -0.29 -19.68 3.30
N ALA A 401 -0.34 -18.57 2.59
CA ALA A 401 -1.34 -18.33 1.55
C ALA A 401 -1.12 -19.17 0.28
N GLY A 402 0.15 -19.49 -0.01
CA GLY A 402 0.55 -20.10 -1.27
C GLY A 402 0.47 -19.13 -2.47
N GLU A 403 1.11 -19.50 -3.56
CA GLU A 403 1.19 -18.66 -4.77
C GLU A 403 -0.21 -18.34 -5.33
N ARG A 404 -1.09 -19.36 -5.39
CA ARG A 404 -2.45 -19.18 -5.90
C ARG A 404 -3.29 -18.22 -5.04
N GLY A 405 -3.17 -18.34 -3.70
CA GLY A 405 -3.88 -17.45 -2.78
C GLY A 405 -3.43 -16.01 -2.94
N LEU A 406 -2.11 -15.77 -2.99
CA LEU A 406 -1.58 -14.41 -3.19
C LEU A 406 -1.98 -13.80 -4.53
N ARG A 407 -1.92 -14.56 -5.62
CA ARG A 407 -2.37 -14.07 -6.94
C ARG A 407 -3.84 -13.66 -6.92
N GLY A 408 -4.68 -14.43 -6.23
CA GLY A 408 -6.08 -14.07 -6.02
C GLY A 408 -6.23 -12.75 -5.25
N VAL A 409 -5.48 -12.58 -4.16
CA VAL A 409 -5.49 -11.32 -3.37
C VAL A 409 -5.05 -10.12 -4.23
N TRP A 410 -4.01 -10.29 -5.05
CA TRP A 410 -3.52 -9.20 -5.91
C TRP A 410 -4.50 -8.86 -7.03
N ALA A 411 -5.18 -9.86 -7.61
CA ALA A 411 -6.21 -9.63 -8.61
C ALA A 411 -7.37 -8.84 -8.00
N ASP A 412 -7.88 -9.26 -6.84
CA ASP A 412 -8.94 -8.54 -6.13
C ASP A 412 -8.53 -7.11 -5.76
N ALA A 413 -7.33 -6.94 -5.20
CA ALA A 413 -6.84 -5.62 -4.83
C ALA A 413 -6.68 -4.68 -6.04
N ALA A 414 -6.23 -5.21 -7.20
CA ALA A 414 -6.10 -4.44 -8.43
C ALA A 414 -7.45 -4.04 -9.02
N GLU A 415 -8.47 -4.90 -8.92
CA GLU A 415 -9.83 -4.66 -9.39
C GLU A 415 -10.69 -3.98 -8.32
N ARG A 416 -10.13 -3.72 -7.12
CA ARG A 416 -10.80 -3.12 -5.97
C ARG A 416 -11.98 -3.96 -5.45
N ILE A 417 -11.86 -5.26 -5.56
CA ILE A 417 -12.78 -6.22 -4.99
C ILE A 417 -12.40 -6.44 -3.53
N SER A 418 -13.34 -6.22 -2.61
CA SER A 418 -13.13 -6.47 -1.18
C SER A 418 -13.59 -7.87 -0.77
N ALA A 419 -13.28 -8.30 0.43
CA ALA A 419 -13.92 -9.45 1.07
C ALA A 419 -15.44 -9.23 1.28
N TYR A 420 -16.15 -10.26 1.68
CA TYR A 420 -17.59 -10.26 1.92
C TYR A 420 -18.42 -9.92 0.68
N GLN A 421 -18.08 -10.53 -0.46
CA GLN A 421 -18.82 -10.36 -1.70
C GLN A 421 -20.22 -11.03 -1.63
N PRO A 422 -21.21 -10.56 -2.41
CA PRO A 422 -22.48 -11.25 -2.53
C PRO A 422 -22.29 -12.63 -3.15
N SER A 423 -23.14 -13.59 -2.77
CA SER A 423 -23.08 -14.97 -3.26
C SER A 423 -23.44 -15.11 -4.75
N SER A 424 -24.11 -14.12 -5.33
CA SER A 424 -24.44 -14.00 -6.76
C SER A 424 -24.72 -12.53 -7.12
N GLY A 425 -24.88 -12.23 -8.39
CA GLY A 425 -25.24 -10.87 -8.85
C GLY A 425 -24.07 -10.01 -9.35
N GLY A 426 -22.84 -10.51 -9.27
CA GLY A 426 -21.63 -9.79 -9.71
C GLY A 426 -20.77 -9.31 -8.55
N GLU A 427 -19.56 -8.87 -8.89
CA GLU A 427 -18.57 -8.39 -7.92
C GLU A 427 -18.85 -6.93 -7.55
N GLU A 428 -18.75 -6.62 -6.27
CA GLU A 428 -18.87 -5.26 -5.76
C GLU A 428 -17.51 -4.59 -5.66
N ILE A 429 -17.39 -3.46 -6.35
CA ILE A 429 -16.18 -2.64 -6.34
C ILE A 429 -16.24 -1.68 -5.17
N VAL A 430 -15.19 -1.65 -4.33
CA VAL A 430 -15.04 -0.71 -3.24
C VAL A 430 -14.01 0.36 -3.56
N GLY A 431 -14.13 1.54 -2.99
CA GLY A 431 -13.21 2.65 -3.24
C GLY A 431 -11.87 2.52 -2.53
N GLY A 432 -10.80 2.91 -3.21
CA GLY A 432 -9.46 3.04 -2.63
C GLY A 432 -8.64 1.75 -2.60
N PRO A 433 -7.34 1.85 -2.21
CA PRO A 433 -6.46 0.71 -2.04
C PRO A 433 -6.80 -0.08 -0.77
N VAL A 434 -6.45 -1.36 -0.76
CA VAL A 434 -6.69 -2.27 0.36
C VAL A 434 -5.79 -1.90 1.53
N ASP A 435 -6.37 -1.64 2.71
CA ASP A 435 -5.63 -1.41 3.94
C ASP A 435 -5.28 -2.74 4.67
N TRP A 436 -4.57 -2.65 5.78
CA TRP A 436 -4.14 -3.80 6.59
C TRP A 436 -5.31 -4.70 7.05
N ARG A 437 -6.52 -4.16 7.19
CA ARG A 437 -7.73 -4.87 7.58
C ARG A 437 -8.29 -5.66 6.39
N GLY A 438 -8.49 -4.97 5.29
CA GLY A 438 -8.93 -5.58 4.04
C GLY A 438 -7.94 -6.63 3.53
N LEU A 439 -6.63 -6.40 3.69
CA LEU A 439 -5.61 -7.38 3.33
C LEU A 439 -5.71 -8.66 4.16
N LEU A 440 -5.99 -8.56 5.48
CA LEU A 440 -6.23 -9.72 6.32
C LEU A 440 -7.46 -10.51 5.87
N ASP A 441 -8.56 -9.80 5.57
CA ASP A 441 -9.79 -10.43 5.12
C ASP A 441 -9.62 -11.14 3.78
N LEU A 442 -9.00 -10.50 2.79
CA LEU A 442 -8.73 -11.09 1.48
C LEU A 442 -7.78 -12.30 1.56
N LEU A 443 -6.72 -12.23 2.36
CA LEU A 443 -5.80 -13.33 2.56
C LEU A 443 -6.52 -14.56 3.12
N GLU A 444 -7.37 -14.39 4.13
CA GLU A 444 -8.11 -15.49 4.73
C GLU A 444 -9.17 -16.05 3.78
N GLU A 445 -9.85 -15.19 3.02
CA GLU A 445 -10.87 -15.61 2.06
C GLU A 445 -10.25 -16.38 0.88
N ARG A 446 -9.15 -15.87 0.30
CA ARG A 446 -8.52 -16.48 -0.88
C ARG A 446 -7.68 -17.72 -0.58
N SER A 447 -7.16 -17.85 0.63
CA SER A 447 -6.32 -19.00 1.03
C SER A 447 -7.04 -20.04 1.89
N GLY A 448 -8.13 -19.65 2.57
CA GLY A 448 -8.78 -20.48 3.58
C GLY A 448 -7.94 -20.70 4.84
N GLN A 449 -6.88 -19.90 5.04
CA GLN A 449 -5.94 -20.00 6.16
C GLN A 449 -6.08 -18.78 7.07
N SER A 450 -5.93 -18.93 8.39
CA SER A 450 -5.91 -17.80 9.31
C SER A 450 -4.54 -17.12 9.35
N PHE A 451 -4.54 -15.78 9.48
CA PHE A 451 -3.35 -14.95 9.62
C PHE A 451 -3.39 -14.07 10.89
N ASP A 452 -4.36 -14.26 11.77
CA ASP A 452 -4.55 -13.47 12.99
C ASP A 452 -3.28 -13.41 13.86
N ASP A 453 -2.59 -14.54 14.03
CA ASP A 453 -1.34 -14.65 14.79
C ASP A 453 -0.21 -13.78 14.18
N LEU A 454 -0.12 -13.70 12.86
CA LEU A 454 0.86 -12.85 12.18
C LEU A 454 0.51 -11.38 12.35
N TRP A 455 -0.77 -11.02 12.22
CA TRP A 455 -1.22 -9.64 12.44
C TRP A 455 -0.93 -9.17 13.86
N ARG A 456 -1.24 -9.97 14.87
CA ARG A 456 -0.95 -9.66 16.28
C ARG A 456 0.55 -9.54 16.57
N ALA A 457 1.35 -10.41 15.96
CA ALA A 457 2.79 -10.44 16.22
C ALA A 457 3.58 -9.32 15.54
N TRP A 458 3.15 -8.88 14.36
CA TRP A 458 3.94 -8.01 13.49
C TRP A 458 3.27 -6.70 13.10
N VAL A 459 1.95 -6.70 12.83
CA VAL A 459 1.23 -5.59 12.20
C VAL A 459 0.54 -4.70 13.23
N ALA A 460 -0.31 -5.30 14.06
CA ALA A 460 -1.23 -4.60 14.94
C ALA A 460 -0.51 -3.79 16.02
N ARG A 461 -0.96 -2.57 16.23
CA ARG A 461 -0.61 -1.74 17.38
C ARG A 461 -1.41 -2.23 18.61
N PRO A 462 -1.01 -1.90 19.84
CA PRO A 462 -1.76 -2.28 21.04
C PRO A 462 -3.25 -1.88 20.99
N GLU A 463 -3.54 -0.70 20.42
CA GLU A 463 -4.91 -0.20 20.24
C GLU A 463 -5.72 -0.94 19.17
N ASP A 464 -5.07 -1.65 18.25
CA ASP A 464 -5.72 -2.45 17.20
C ASP A 464 -6.14 -3.85 17.69
N LEU A 465 -5.55 -4.36 18.79
CA LEU A 465 -5.79 -5.73 19.28
C LEU A 465 -7.27 -6.01 19.62
N PRO A 466 -8.04 -5.09 20.25
CA PRO A 466 -9.46 -5.32 20.51
C PRO A 466 -10.28 -5.50 19.22
N LEU A 467 -9.89 -4.84 18.12
CA LEU A 467 -10.54 -5.00 16.82
C LEU A 467 -10.32 -6.40 16.23
N LEU A 468 -9.11 -6.97 16.41
CA LEU A 468 -8.83 -8.35 16.00
C LEU A 468 -9.64 -9.37 16.82
N ASP A 469 -9.85 -9.11 18.13
CA ASP A 469 -10.71 -9.96 18.97
C ASP A 469 -12.17 -9.89 18.52
N ALA A 470 -12.69 -8.68 18.28
CA ALA A 470 -14.05 -8.48 17.81
C ALA A 470 -14.27 -9.12 16.41
N ARG A 471 -13.25 -9.06 15.54
CA ARG A 471 -13.31 -9.66 14.21
C ARG A 471 -13.56 -11.18 14.26
N ILE A 472 -12.89 -11.90 15.16
CA ILE A 472 -13.05 -13.36 15.26
C ILE A 472 -14.51 -13.72 15.53
N GLU A 473 -15.14 -13.07 16.50
CA GLU A 473 -16.53 -13.33 16.85
C GLU A 473 -17.50 -12.87 15.75
N ALA A 474 -17.26 -11.70 15.16
CA ALA A 474 -18.10 -11.17 14.09
C ALA A 474 -18.06 -12.06 12.84
N ARG A 475 -16.90 -12.54 12.42
CA ARG A 475 -16.78 -13.49 11.29
C ARG A 475 -17.51 -14.79 11.55
N LYS A 476 -17.36 -15.36 12.73
CA LYS A 476 -18.08 -16.59 13.11
C LYS A 476 -19.60 -16.39 13.01
N ARG A 477 -20.11 -15.25 13.46
CA ARG A 477 -21.55 -14.92 13.33
C ARG A 477 -21.96 -14.68 11.88
N TYR A 478 -21.13 -13.97 11.12
CA TYR A 478 -21.37 -13.74 9.71
C TYR A 478 -21.43 -15.05 8.91
N ASP A 479 -20.48 -15.96 9.10
CA ASP A 479 -20.47 -17.27 8.43
C ASP A 479 -21.74 -18.09 8.77
N ALA A 480 -22.16 -18.06 10.03
CA ALA A 480 -23.41 -18.68 10.44
C ALA A 480 -24.63 -17.99 9.78
N PHE A 481 -24.65 -16.66 9.74
CA PHE A 481 -25.73 -15.88 9.14
C PHE A 481 -25.87 -16.13 7.63
N VAL A 482 -24.76 -16.21 6.89
CA VAL A 482 -24.75 -16.56 5.45
C VAL A 482 -25.52 -17.85 5.18
N THR A 483 -25.46 -18.83 6.08
CA THR A 483 -26.20 -20.08 5.92
C THR A 483 -27.73 -19.96 6.18
N THR A 484 -28.15 -18.90 6.89
CA THR A 484 -29.57 -18.68 7.23
C THR A 484 -30.34 -17.90 6.16
N VAL A 485 -29.64 -17.15 5.30
CA VAL A 485 -30.31 -16.34 4.27
C VAL A 485 -30.87 -17.17 3.11
N ASP A 486 -30.47 -18.44 2.99
CA ASP A 486 -31.06 -19.48 2.12
C ASP A 486 -31.47 -18.97 0.73
N GLY A 487 -30.50 -18.74 -0.14
CA GLY A 487 -30.70 -18.28 -1.52
C GLY A 487 -30.96 -16.78 -1.69
N TRP A 488 -31.12 -16.01 -0.62
CA TRP A 488 -31.05 -14.54 -0.67
C TRP A 488 -29.58 -14.06 -0.51
N HIS A 489 -29.30 -12.81 -0.84
CA HIS A 489 -28.02 -12.20 -0.53
C HIS A 489 -27.99 -11.65 0.89
N VAL A 490 -26.80 -11.69 1.51
CA VAL A 490 -26.60 -10.95 2.75
C VAL A 490 -26.78 -9.47 2.46
N PRO A 491 -27.56 -8.71 3.25
CA PRO A 491 -27.80 -7.29 3.05
C PRO A 491 -26.51 -6.48 2.89
N LEU A 492 -26.55 -5.47 2.01
CA LEU A 492 -25.39 -4.61 1.73
C LEU A 492 -24.86 -3.94 3.00
N SER A 493 -25.76 -3.45 3.86
CA SER A 493 -25.42 -2.81 5.13
C SER A 493 -24.57 -3.70 6.06
N ILE A 494 -24.88 -5.00 6.12
CA ILE A 494 -24.11 -5.98 6.91
C ILE A 494 -22.73 -6.17 6.31
N ARG A 495 -22.63 -6.35 4.96
CA ARG A 495 -21.36 -6.54 4.26
C ARG A 495 -20.46 -5.33 4.40
N ASP A 496 -21.02 -4.12 4.29
CA ASP A 496 -20.27 -2.86 4.48
C ASP A 496 -19.82 -2.64 5.92
N ALA A 497 -20.61 -3.05 6.90
CA ALA A 497 -20.20 -3.01 8.30
C ALA A 497 -19.03 -3.99 8.55
N MET A 498 -19.07 -5.19 7.97
CA MET A 498 -17.99 -6.18 8.08
C MET A 498 -16.72 -5.71 7.38
N ARG A 499 -16.80 -5.19 6.15
CA ARG A 499 -15.68 -4.62 5.39
C ARG A 499 -14.97 -3.48 6.12
N ALA A 500 -15.77 -2.61 6.74
CA ALA A 500 -15.27 -1.46 7.48
C ALA A 500 -14.81 -1.77 8.91
N TRP A 501 -14.89 -3.06 9.32
CA TRP A 501 -14.61 -3.53 10.67
C TRP A 501 -15.44 -2.83 11.76
N ARG A 502 -16.68 -2.45 11.43
CA ARG A 502 -17.70 -1.95 12.37
C ARG A 502 -18.50 -3.12 12.93
N PHE A 503 -17.80 -4.04 13.61
CA PHE A 503 -18.34 -5.35 14.00
C PHE A 503 -19.56 -5.26 14.90
N ASP A 504 -19.61 -4.34 15.86
CA ASP A 504 -20.79 -4.15 16.72
C ASP A 504 -22.02 -3.77 15.89
N GLN A 505 -21.85 -2.89 14.89
CA GLN A 505 -22.91 -2.53 13.96
C GLN A 505 -23.31 -3.74 13.10
N GLY A 506 -22.34 -4.47 12.56
CA GLY A 506 -22.60 -5.68 11.76
C GLY A 506 -23.39 -6.74 12.53
N MET A 507 -23.03 -6.97 13.79
CA MET A 507 -23.75 -7.91 14.66
C MET A 507 -25.17 -7.45 14.95
N THR A 508 -25.40 -6.17 15.23
CA THR A 508 -26.73 -5.60 15.44
C THR A 508 -27.59 -5.74 14.18
N LEU A 509 -27.03 -5.45 13.01
CA LEU A 509 -27.73 -5.62 11.73
C LEU A 509 -28.08 -7.09 11.46
N MET A 510 -27.19 -8.04 11.74
CA MET A 510 -27.48 -9.47 11.61
C MET A 510 -28.60 -9.92 12.54
N GLU A 511 -28.70 -9.39 13.76
CA GLU A 511 -29.81 -9.67 14.67
C GLU A 511 -31.12 -9.09 14.15
N GLY A 512 -31.13 -7.85 13.63
CA GLY A 512 -32.30 -7.22 12.99
C GLY A 512 -32.78 -7.99 11.77
N ALA A 513 -31.85 -8.41 10.90
CA ALA A 513 -32.13 -9.22 9.73
C ALA A 513 -32.86 -10.55 10.06
N GLY A 514 -32.59 -11.12 11.23
CA GLY A 514 -33.29 -12.32 11.72
C GLY A 514 -34.81 -12.14 11.83
N SER A 515 -35.28 -10.94 12.17
CA SER A 515 -36.70 -10.60 12.21
C SER A 515 -37.34 -10.63 10.83
N VAL A 516 -36.64 -10.13 9.81
CA VAL A 516 -37.12 -10.16 8.40
C VAL A 516 -37.14 -11.60 7.89
N LEU A 517 -36.12 -12.43 8.19
CA LEU A 517 -36.10 -13.83 7.78
C LEU A 517 -37.23 -14.64 8.43
N ALA A 518 -37.59 -14.34 9.69
CA ALA A 518 -38.71 -14.93 10.37
C ALA A 518 -40.06 -14.48 9.70
N LEU A 519 -40.16 -13.22 9.28
CA LEU A 519 -41.30 -12.69 8.55
C LEU A 519 -41.40 -13.30 7.15
N ARG A 520 -40.28 -13.43 6.43
CA ARG A 520 -40.19 -14.15 5.14
C ARG A 520 -40.86 -15.53 5.22
N LYS A 521 -40.45 -16.32 6.24
CA LYS A 521 -41.01 -17.65 6.43
C LYS A 521 -42.51 -17.61 6.62
N ARG A 522 -43.05 -16.69 7.38
CA ARG A 522 -44.48 -16.52 7.57
C ARG A 522 -45.21 -16.17 6.28
N VAL A 523 -44.64 -15.26 5.46
CA VAL A 523 -45.16 -14.87 4.15
C VAL A 523 -45.15 -16.07 3.22
N GLU A 524 -44.03 -16.79 3.12
CA GLU A 524 -43.93 -17.97 2.24
C GLU A 524 -44.89 -19.08 2.65
N ASP A 525 -45.03 -19.36 3.95
CA ASP A 525 -45.97 -20.36 4.47
C ASP A 525 -47.45 -19.92 4.13
N ALA A 526 -47.80 -18.66 4.45
CA ALA A 526 -49.15 -18.13 4.20
C ALA A 526 -49.50 -18.04 2.70
N ALA A 527 -48.55 -17.62 1.87
CA ALA A 527 -48.73 -17.60 0.42
C ALA A 527 -48.94 -19.02 -0.15
N SER A 528 -48.13 -19.99 0.31
CA SER A 528 -48.26 -21.39 -0.08
C SER A 528 -49.64 -21.96 0.26
N ASP A 529 -50.11 -21.72 1.49
CA ASP A 529 -51.42 -22.17 1.98
C ASP A 529 -52.58 -21.55 1.17
N ALA A 530 -52.39 -20.30 0.73
CA ALA A 530 -53.37 -19.58 -0.12
C ALA A 530 -53.23 -19.91 -1.59
N GLY A 531 -52.21 -20.70 -2.03
CA GLY A 531 -51.95 -20.99 -3.45
C GLY A 531 -51.47 -19.75 -4.23
N LEU A 532 -50.78 -18.83 -3.53
CA LEU A 532 -50.15 -17.65 -4.08
C LEU A 532 -48.66 -17.88 -4.29
N THR A 533 -48.03 -17.07 -5.16
CA THR A 533 -46.59 -17.01 -5.33
C THR A 533 -46.10 -15.72 -4.71
N ALA A 534 -45.23 -15.82 -3.70
CA ALA A 534 -44.64 -14.65 -3.07
C ALA A 534 -43.83 -13.80 -4.09
N PRO A 535 -44.02 -12.49 -4.09
CA PRO A 535 -43.28 -11.58 -5.00
C PRO A 535 -41.80 -11.47 -4.59
N ALA A 536 -40.99 -10.82 -5.42
CA ALA A 536 -39.58 -10.56 -5.12
C ALA A 536 -39.35 -9.32 -4.23
N THR A 537 -40.38 -8.53 -3.98
CA THR A 537 -40.30 -7.21 -3.33
C THR A 537 -39.74 -7.24 -1.93
N LEU A 538 -40.13 -8.21 -1.10
CA LEU A 538 -39.55 -8.41 0.24
C LEU A 538 -38.07 -8.76 0.16
N ARG A 539 -37.67 -9.59 -0.79
CA ARG A 539 -36.27 -9.94 -0.98
C ARG A 539 -35.45 -8.73 -1.41
N GLU A 540 -35.93 -7.95 -2.36
CA GLU A 540 -35.27 -6.73 -2.85
C GLU A 540 -35.09 -5.73 -1.70
N ALA A 541 -36.11 -5.47 -0.89
CA ALA A 541 -36.05 -4.61 0.27
C ALA A 541 -35.08 -5.13 1.33
N PHE A 542 -35.00 -6.45 1.53
CA PHE A 542 -34.06 -7.04 2.48
C PHE A 542 -32.60 -6.92 2.04
N GLU A 543 -32.32 -7.08 0.75
CA GLU A 543 -30.95 -7.06 0.22
C GLU A 543 -30.37 -5.64 0.18
N ASP A 544 -31.22 -4.61 0.03
CA ASP A 544 -30.84 -3.21 -0.14
C ASP A 544 -30.97 -2.35 1.13
N ASP A 545 -31.78 -2.80 2.10
CA ASP A 545 -32.10 -2.03 3.32
C ASP A 545 -30.89 -1.94 4.29
N ASP A 546 -30.60 -0.75 4.79
CA ASP A 546 -29.58 -0.50 5.80
C ASP A 546 -30.15 -0.48 7.24
N GLY A 547 -31.47 -0.67 7.43
CA GLY A 547 -32.14 -0.71 8.73
C GLY A 547 -33.25 -1.77 8.87
N PHE A 548 -33.65 -2.40 7.80
CA PHE A 548 -34.72 -3.43 7.69
C PHE A 548 -36.15 -2.93 7.95
N ASP A 549 -36.39 -1.66 8.22
CA ASP A 549 -37.73 -1.12 8.47
C ASP A 549 -38.61 -1.26 7.22
N ASP A 550 -38.06 -0.97 6.04
CA ASP A 550 -38.77 -1.10 4.76
C ASP A 550 -39.06 -2.56 4.45
N ALA A 551 -38.15 -3.48 4.68
CA ALA A 551 -38.34 -4.90 4.50
C ALA A 551 -39.40 -5.45 5.48
N LEU A 552 -39.41 -4.99 6.74
CA LEU A 552 -40.47 -5.37 7.69
C LEU A 552 -41.83 -4.82 7.29
N ALA A 553 -41.88 -3.59 6.78
CA ALA A 553 -43.13 -2.98 6.29
C ALA A 553 -43.67 -3.73 5.05
N GLU A 554 -42.78 -4.06 4.11
CA GLU A 554 -43.16 -4.81 2.89
C GLU A 554 -43.67 -6.21 3.23
N GLY A 555 -42.98 -6.99 4.04
CA GLY A 555 -43.44 -8.30 4.47
C GLY A 555 -44.76 -8.25 5.26
N GLY A 556 -44.96 -7.19 6.05
CA GLY A 556 -46.23 -6.90 6.70
C GLY A 556 -47.38 -6.64 5.71
N ALA A 557 -47.08 -5.86 4.67
CA ALA A 557 -48.07 -5.59 3.60
C ALA A 557 -48.38 -6.84 2.76
N GLU A 558 -47.37 -7.69 2.48
CA GLU A 558 -47.56 -8.97 1.83
C GLU A 558 -48.52 -9.89 2.64
N LEU A 559 -48.32 -10.02 3.97
CA LEU A 559 -49.22 -10.78 4.82
C LEU A 559 -50.64 -10.20 4.82
N GLN A 560 -50.78 -8.89 4.88
CA GLN A 560 -52.10 -8.23 4.76
C GLN A 560 -52.80 -8.56 3.42
N ALA A 561 -52.07 -8.48 2.33
CA ALA A 561 -52.63 -8.80 0.99
C ALA A 561 -53.07 -10.28 0.90
N ILE A 562 -52.28 -11.20 1.52
CA ILE A 562 -52.66 -12.63 1.63
C ILE A 562 -53.90 -12.79 2.48
N GLU A 563 -54.07 -12.05 3.58
CA GLU A 563 -55.26 -12.08 4.43
C GLU A 563 -56.51 -11.63 3.66
N HIS A 564 -56.45 -10.50 2.93
CA HIS A 564 -57.53 -10.06 2.05
C HIS A 564 -57.90 -11.11 1.01
N TYR A 565 -56.87 -11.75 0.42
CA TYR A 565 -57.11 -12.81 -0.59
C TYR A 565 -57.78 -14.07 0.00
N THR A 566 -57.32 -14.51 1.18
CA THR A 566 -57.88 -15.68 1.86
C THR A 566 -59.28 -15.41 2.36
N ASP A 567 -59.58 -14.21 2.88
CA ASP A 567 -60.88 -13.77 3.27
C ASP A 567 -61.85 -13.76 2.09
N ALA A 568 -61.38 -13.31 0.92
CA ALA A 568 -62.16 -13.37 -0.32
C ALA A 568 -62.49 -14.80 -0.72
N ILE A 569 -61.52 -15.71 -0.65
CA ILE A 569 -61.75 -17.14 -0.88
C ILE A 569 -62.79 -17.70 0.10
N ALA A 570 -62.74 -17.33 1.36
CA ALA A 570 -63.71 -17.81 2.39
C ALA A 570 -65.14 -17.34 2.11
N GLN A 571 -65.34 -16.19 1.42
CA GLN A 571 -66.64 -15.69 1.01
C GLN A 571 -67.14 -16.33 -0.30
N ARG A 572 -66.31 -17.07 -1.01
CA ARG A 572 -66.74 -17.75 -2.25
C ARG A 572 -67.72 -18.86 -1.94
N PRO A 573 -68.90 -18.81 -2.46
CA PRO A 573 -69.95 -19.83 -2.21
C PRO A 573 -69.54 -21.17 -2.82
N ALA A 574 -69.74 -22.27 -2.07
CA ALA A 574 -69.49 -23.64 -2.53
C ALA A 574 -70.39 -23.98 -3.69
N GLU A 575 -71.66 -23.50 -3.66
CA GLU A 575 -72.65 -23.66 -4.71
C GLU A 575 -73.32 -22.30 -5.00
N THR A 576 -73.52 -22.00 -6.27
CA THR A 576 -74.21 -20.78 -6.71
C THR A 576 -75.70 -21.02 -6.80
N THR A 577 -76.52 -20.50 -5.88
CA THR A 577 -77.97 -20.58 -5.94
C THR A 577 -78.49 -19.73 -7.11
N PRO A 578 -79.69 -20.01 -7.58
CA PRO A 578 -80.33 -19.18 -8.65
C PRO A 578 -80.43 -17.69 -8.28
N LEU A 579 -80.65 -17.36 -7.05
CA LEU A 579 -80.65 -15.97 -6.54
C LEU A 579 -79.26 -15.34 -6.57
N MET A 580 -78.24 -16.07 -6.15
CA MET A 580 -76.87 -15.60 -6.23
C MET A 580 -76.44 -15.39 -7.69
N ALA A 581 -76.77 -16.33 -8.59
CA ALA A 581 -76.50 -16.17 -10.01
C ALA A 581 -77.18 -14.91 -10.62
N LEU A 582 -78.35 -14.59 -10.17
CA LEU A 582 -79.06 -13.37 -10.58
C LEU A 582 -78.41 -12.12 -10.04
N GLY A 583 -77.89 -12.18 -8.80
CA GLY A 583 -77.17 -11.07 -8.18
C GLY A 583 -75.76 -10.80 -8.79
N LEU A 584 -75.12 -11.83 -9.30
CA LEU A 584 -73.79 -11.74 -9.94
C LEU A 584 -73.90 -11.32 -11.44
N ILE A 585 -75.02 -11.12 -12.01
CA ILE A 585 -75.11 -10.64 -13.41
C ILE A 585 -74.34 -9.31 -13.55
N GLY A 586 -73.31 -9.28 -14.43
CA GLY A 586 -72.44 -8.12 -14.69
C GLY A 586 -71.33 -7.95 -13.72
N LEU A 587 -71.13 -8.83 -12.74
CA LEU A 587 -70.00 -8.93 -11.82
C LEU A 587 -69.18 -10.17 -12.16
N THR A 588 -67.85 -10.10 -11.98
CA THR A 588 -66.87 -11.18 -12.29
C THR A 588 -65.93 -11.42 -11.09
N PRO A 589 -66.44 -11.86 -9.92
CA PRO A 589 -65.66 -11.99 -8.75
C PRO A 589 -64.49 -12.99 -8.89
N ASP A 590 -64.66 -14.08 -9.62
CA ASP A 590 -63.62 -15.03 -9.95
C ASP A 590 -62.47 -14.39 -10.78
N ALA A 591 -62.77 -13.50 -11.71
CA ALA A 591 -61.81 -12.75 -12.47
C ALA A 591 -61.10 -11.70 -11.62
N GLN A 592 -61.82 -11.09 -10.65
CA GLN A 592 -61.21 -10.17 -9.66
C GLN A 592 -60.27 -10.91 -8.73
N LEU A 593 -60.63 -12.11 -8.27
CA LEU A 593 -59.75 -12.94 -7.45
C LEU A 593 -58.50 -13.38 -8.23
N ALA A 594 -58.64 -13.73 -9.52
CA ALA A 594 -57.48 -14.00 -10.38
C ALA A 594 -56.59 -12.76 -10.57
N ALA A 595 -57.23 -11.59 -10.74
CA ALA A 595 -56.47 -10.32 -10.83
C ALA A 595 -55.75 -9.99 -9.52
N ALA A 596 -56.34 -10.30 -8.34
CA ALA A 596 -55.71 -10.17 -7.05
C ALA A 596 -54.45 -11.05 -6.93
N ARG A 597 -54.56 -12.32 -7.33
CA ARG A 597 -53.43 -13.25 -7.38
C ARG A 597 -52.32 -12.74 -8.29
N ASP A 598 -52.66 -12.29 -9.49
CA ASP A 598 -51.68 -11.82 -10.47
C ASP A 598 -51.06 -10.47 -10.05
N ALA A 599 -51.76 -9.60 -9.34
CA ALA A 599 -51.24 -8.38 -8.74
C ALA A 599 -50.26 -8.70 -7.57
N PHE A 600 -50.64 -9.64 -6.72
CA PHE A 600 -49.79 -10.12 -5.65
C PHE A 600 -48.44 -10.64 -6.17
N ALA A 601 -48.47 -11.52 -7.16
CA ALA A 601 -47.28 -12.08 -7.76
C ALA A 601 -46.33 -11.03 -8.39
N ARG A 602 -46.84 -9.85 -8.74
CA ARG A 602 -46.05 -8.71 -9.23
C ARG A 602 -45.64 -7.74 -8.16
N GLY A 603 -46.00 -7.95 -6.89
CA GLY A 603 -45.71 -7.03 -5.80
C GLY A 603 -46.65 -5.81 -5.72
N ASP A 604 -47.75 -5.76 -6.51
CA ASP A 604 -48.75 -4.68 -6.37
C ASP A 604 -49.77 -5.06 -5.29
N LEU A 605 -49.32 -4.98 -4.05
CA LEU A 605 -50.04 -5.47 -2.86
C LEU A 605 -51.36 -4.71 -2.67
N ARG A 606 -51.39 -3.41 -2.98
CA ARG A 606 -52.60 -2.59 -2.89
C ARG A 606 -53.62 -3.00 -3.90
N ALA A 607 -53.26 -3.17 -5.17
CA ALA A 607 -54.15 -3.64 -6.21
C ALA A 607 -54.64 -5.07 -5.93
N SER A 608 -53.80 -5.91 -5.33
CA SER A 608 -54.17 -7.26 -4.88
C SER A 608 -55.26 -7.20 -3.82
N ALA A 609 -55.09 -6.45 -2.76
CA ALA A 609 -56.08 -6.31 -1.69
C ALA A 609 -57.40 -5.70 -2.19
N GLU A 610 -57.33 -4.61 -3.00
CA GLU A 610 -58.53 -3.99 -3.59
C GLU A 610 -59.32 -4.97 -4.48
N ALA A 611 -58.63 -5.75 -5.31
CA ALA A 611 -59.28 -6.75 -6.16
C ALA A 611 -59.88 -7.91 -5.35
N ALA A 612 -59.21 -8.37 -4.30
CA ALA A 612 -59.71 -9.39 -3.37
C ALA A 612 -60.97 -8.90 -2.61
N ASP A 613 -60.94 -7.67 -2.10
CA ASP A 613 -62.09 -7.07 -1.42
C ASP A 613 -63.28 -6.90 -2.36
N HIS A 614 -63.06 -6.50 -3.60
CA HIS A 614 -64.14 -6.42 -4.60
C HIS A 614 -64.74 -7.78 -4.92
N ALA A 615 -63.93 -8.84 -4.98
CA ALA A 615 -64.42 -10.20 -5.16
C ALA A 615 -65.26 -10.64 -3.97
N ALA A 616 -64.76 -10.44 -2.74
CA ALA A 616 -65.45 -10.75 -1.49
C ALA A 616 -66.79 -10.01 -1.39
N ALA A 617 -66.79 -8.70 -1.63
CA ALA A 617 -67.99 -7.88 -1.60
C ALA A 617 -69.04 -8.35 -2.63
N SER A 618 -68.55 -8.72 -3.82
CA SER A 618 -69.39 -9.25 -4.87
C SER A 618 -70.10 -10.56 -4.46
N TRP A 619 -69.43 -11.48 -3.81
CA TRP A 619 -69.99 -12.70 -3.31
C TRP A 619 -70.94 -12.48 -2.13
N LEU A 620 -70.56 -11.66 -1.15
CA LEU A 620 -71.40 -11.31 0.01
C LEU A 620 -72.70 -10.65 -0.38
N ASP A 621 -72.69 -9.75 -1.38
CA ASP A 621 -73.95 -9.07 -1.87
C ASP A 621 -74.64 -9.83 -2.96
N ALA A 622 -74.15 -11.01 -3.38
CA ALA A 622 -74.71 -11.79 -4.47
C ALA A 622 -76.20 -12.20 -4.18
N GLU A 623 -76.51 -12.78 -3.04
CA GLU A 623 -77.83 -13.20 -2.67
C GLU A 623 -78.75 -12.02 -2.39
N PRO A 624 -78.41 -11.04 -1.55
CA PRO A 624 -79.21 -9.82 -1.37
C PRO A 624 -79.50 -9.07 -2.67
N SER A 625 -78.50 -8.94 -3.53
CA SER A 625 -78.69 -8.30 -4.84
C SER A 625 -79.59 -9.10 -5.78
N GLY A 626 -79.45 -10.45 -5.76
CA GLY A 626 -80.30 -11.33 -6.48
C GLY A 626 -81.77 -11.27 -6.04
N GLN A 627 -82.02 -11.24 -4.74
CA GLN A 627 -83.31 -11.00 -4.16
C GLN A 627 -83.89 -9.65 -4.61
N ARG A 628 -83.11 -8.57 -4.51
CA ARG A 628 -83.53 -7.22 -4.99
C ARG A 628 -83.90 -7.23 -6.48
N ARG A 629 -83.11 -7.86 -7.31
CA ARG A 629 -83.32 -7.97 -8.77
C ARG A 629 -84.48 -8.85 -9.07
N ALA A 630 -84.65 -10.00 -8.39
CA ALA A 630 -85.80 -10.88 -8.54
C ALA A 630 -87.15 -10.18 -8.19
N PHE A 631 -87.13 -9.44 -7.05
CA PHE A 631 -88.25 -8.62 -6.63
C PHE A 631 -88.55 -7.51 -7.63
N SER A 632 -87.56 -6.83 -8.18
CA SER A 632 -87.76 -5.82 -9.22
C SER A 632 -88.32 -6.40 -10.51
N VAL A 633 -87.82 -7.57 -10.96
CA VAL A 633 -88.34 -8.28 -12.12
C VAL A 633 -89.79 -8.71 -11.90
N LEU A 634 -90.14 -9.29 -10.72
CA LEU A 634 -91.47 -9.66 -10.34
C LEU A 634 -92.40 -8.44 -10.33
N THR A 635 -91.94 -7.31 -9.78
CA THR A 635 -92.74 -6.06 -9.78
C THR A 635 -93.04 -5.57 -11.20
N ILE A 636 -92.05 -5.63 -12.11
CA ILE A 636 -92.20 -5.27 -13.50
C ILE A 636 -93.19 -6.23 -14.20
N ILE A 637 -93.09 -7.54 -13.97
CA ILE A 637 -94.01 -8.52 -14.52
C ILE A 637 -95.42 -8.25 -14.01
N VAL A 638 -95.58 -8.03 -12.68
CA VAL A 638 -96.89 -7.71 -12.13
C VAL A 638 -97.46 -6.41 -12.70
N ALA A 639 -96.61 -5.36 -12.84
CA ALA A 639 -97.06 -4.12 -13.51
C ALA A 639 -97.47 -4.32 -14.97
N LEU A 640 -96.67 -5.13 -15.73
CA LEU A 640 -97.02 -5.47 -17.12
C LEU A 640 -98.29 -6.25 -17.23
N VAL A 641 -98.51 -7.29 -16.35
CA VAL A 641 -99.73 -8.05 -16.30
C VAL A 641 -100.92 -7.13 -15.95
N PHE A 642 -100.77 -6.23 -14.98
CA PHE A 642 -101.75 -5.26 -14.62
C PHE A 642 -102.09 -4.33 -15.77
N VAL A 643 -101.11 -3.79 -16.50
CA VAL A 643 -101.32 -2.95 -17.70
C VAL A 643 -101.99 -3.75 -18.81
N LEU A 644 -101.58 -4.98 -19.06
CA LEU A 644 -102.23 -5.88 -20.05
C LEU A 644 -103.67 -6.16 -19.65
N THR A 645 -103.93 -6.41 -18.35
CA THR A 645 -105.29 -6.63 -17.85
C THR A 645 -106.12 -5.38 -18.05
N LEU A 646 -105.61 -4.20 -17.75
CA LEU A 646 -106.27 -2.92 -18.01
C LEU A 646 -106.55 -2.72 -19.49
N ILE A 647 -105.64 -3.07 -20.39
CA ILE A 647 -105.83 -3.01 -21.83
C ILE A 647 -106.92 -3.95 -22.25
N VAL A 648 -106.91 -5.23 -21.83
CA VAL A 648 -107.91 -6.22 -22.12
C VAL A 648 -109.28 -5.80 -21.60
N VAL A 649 -109.38 -5.30 -20.39
CA VAL A 649 -110.61 -4.75 -19.80
C VAL A 649 -111.11 -3.54 -20.60
N ASN A 650 -110.24 -2.66 -21.00
CA ASN A 650 -110.61 -1.47 -21.77
C ASN A 650 -111.08 -1.83 -23.20
N VAL A 651 -110.38 -2.82 -23.84
CA VAL A 651 -110.80 -3.35 -25.13
C VAL A 651 -112.15 -4.04 -25.00
N ARG A 652 -112.38 -4.82 -23.93
CA ARG A 652 -113.68 -5.46 -23.66
C ARG A 652 -114.79 -4.42 -23.37
N ARG A 653 -114.47 -3.34 -22.64
CA ARG A 653 -115.38 -2.21 -22.37
C ARG A 653 -115.72 -1.47 -23.69
N ARG A 654 -114.75 -1.23 -24.56
CA ARG A 654 -114.93 -0.61 -25.87
C ARG A 654 -115.76 -1.49 -26.79
N ARG A 655 -115.56 -2.82 -26.85
CA ARG A 655 -116.33 -3.78 -27.58
C ARG A 655 -117.81 -3.82 -27.05
N ARG A 656 -118.01 -3.80 -25.72
CA ARG A 656 -119.34 -3.73 -25.14
C ARG A 656 -120.05 -2.42 -25.46
N ARG A 657 -119.41 -1.31 -25.51
CA ARG A 657 -119.98 -0.05 -25.94
C ARG A 657 -120.28 -0.02 -27.42
N TRP A 658 -119.56 -0.73 -28.24
CA TRP A 658 -119.81 -0.85 -29.65
C TRP A 658 -120.99 -1.75 -29.89
N TYR A 659 -121.16 -2.87 -29.20
CA TYR A 659 -122.37 -3.75 -29.26
C TYR A 659 -123.62 -3.05 -28.68
N GLN A 660 -123.52 -2.09 -27.78
CA GLN A 660 -124.66 -1.34 -27.29
C GLN A 660 -125.12 -0.20 -28.28
N ALA A 661 -124.15 0.38 -29.02
CA ALA A 661 -124.45 1.43 -29.99
C ALA A 661 -125.12 0.87 -31.25
N THR A 662 -124.84 -0.40 -31.63
CA THR A 662 -125.50 -1.08 -32.82
C THR A 662 -126.89 -1.69 -32.52
N ARG A 663 -127.43 -1.51 -31.30
CA ARG A 663 -128.79 -2.04 -30.94
C ARG A 663 -129.84 -0.91 -30.78
N ILE A 664 -129.50 0.34 -31.17
CA ILE A 664 -130.47 1.45 -31.17
C ILE A 664 -130.84 1.90 -32.58
N GLU A 665 -130.40 1.19 -33.66
CA GLU A 665 -130.90 1.44 -35.01
C GLU A 665 -131.43 0.13 -35.65
N SER A 666 -132.48 -0.46 -35.02
CA SER A 666 -133.34 -1.39 -35.72
C SER A 666 -134.68 -1.28 -35.14
#